data_81c9defdea3ba8fa32237857e21d0cf8
#
_entry.id   81c9defdea3ba8fa32237857e21d0cf8
#
_cell.length_a   1.000
_cell.length_b   1.000
_cell.length_c   1.000
_cell.angle_alpha   90.00
_cell.angle_beta   90.00
_cell.angle_gamma   90.00
#
_symmetry.space_group_name_H-M   'P 1'
#
loop_
_entity.id
_entity.type
_entity.pdbx_description
1 polymer ?
#
loop_
_entity_poly.entity_id
_entity_poly.type
_entity_poly.pdbx_seq_one_letter_code
_entity_poly.pdbx_strand_id
1 'polypeptide(L)'
;MVFFARCAAVLLTAFGLAAGFNTSAFGQGFARPDGSVPVPMDWSSRRVFFTTGFSPEQAERMWNEPRAYAEWHLHGNAPAGSGLVRKRPRPRRPFRRSRGDMKKDWAVSLGAGGVAQGMLPAKYAFDVNATPSCTADFVVFPVNASTGNARANVVGTFTGEPAAGATTAITVTPAGGTAVTLTLMSSTTTNTGLDFQVSSTVATNASNLAAAINRNLASTALDRVVAVASGTTVTVYALTPGTGVTLTDASTLGTNFSWGTVTAGANGSQANIVAFNHLYSGSGTSLCNLTNPEFIFSYASGVGPVATSPSLSLSGTEVSYVENDPNIGAILHVLTFGSGSTEYGTSCASNNNGGATLPTCATNPVIPGSTSGSTATDFMLPLGLVAANAATAVAGAADSFSSPFADYATDTTFVGDNNGYLYAITPTFTGTPAYKGGNFPVQVSVTPASLSPTAITATTTVVTVTVANSLSIGELVTIAGVTANTGNGCTTPDVAAINGTQTPASMSATQLTFDATIPSATTGCTLTGATVTPGSNYLSSPVVDVGGTGNIFVSDSSSNLYELTSAGATAATALALGVNGATNKGAINGGIRDGAIIDSTNGVGYVVAACNPNTLGEADTGTMGNAGLIQFSFTSNTLTAVAFAGLDTGANQNCTTAGFPTYAPTPDDRYYVLGIGSATVANNGEIIGAASGTGGQQLKAFQFVSSTLQTTPDMIDKPQIGTGASVISPLTEFFINSQLLTVSGVTATTTVVTVTANNTLAVNDLITLSGVTSNANCSATDVSAINGGLQTVVTATATNFTFDATIPTATTGAGCTVTGATATGGPDYLFVGMNENPSAVYTLLLPGSLLVASGLPPTMPVSNTADVAGGTSAMVVDNDSTAGQASSIYFGTLATSTTICGTTSAYCAVKLTQAALQ
;
A
#
# COMPACT_ATOMS: atom_id res chain seq x y z
N MET A 1 -52.78 13.13 -41.19
CA MET A 1 -52.27 11.84 -40.58
C MET A 1 -50.82 11.53 -40.85
N VAL A 2 -50.17 12.07 -41.87
CA VAL A 2 -48.73 11.79 -42.17
C VAL A 2 -47.76 12.65 -41.34
N PHE A 3 -48.21 13.80 -40.80
CA PHE A 3 -47.38 14.67 -40.02
C PHE A 3 -47.18 14.23 -38.52
N PHE A 4 -48.17 13.52 -37.99
CA PHE A 4 -48.09 12.96 -36.62
C PHE A 4 -47.21 11.71 -36.53
N ALA A 5 -47.11 10.95 -37.59
CA ALA A 5 -46.26 9.74 -37.63
C ALA A 5 -44.77 10.07 -37.72
N ARG A 6 -44.37 11.24 -38.27
CA ARG A 6 -42.97 11.66 -38.31
C ARG A 6 -42.47 12.27 -36.99
N CYS A 7 -43.32 12.93 -36.23
CA CYS A 7 -42.98 13.43 -34.91
C CYS A 7 -42.84 12.31 -33.86
N ALA A 8 -43.66 11.26 -33.96
CA ALA A 8 -43.54 10.10 -33.06
C ALA A 8 -42.28 9.28 -33.33
N ALA A 9 -41.87 9.15 -34.60
CA ALA A 9 -40.63 8.46 -34.95
C ALA A 9 -39.37 9.19 -34.53
N VAL A 10 -39.40 10.54 -34.55
CA VAL A 10 -38.25 11.36 -34.07
C VAL A 10 -38.20 11.38 -32.54
N LEU A 11 -39.34 11.34 -31.85
CA LEU A 11 -39.35 11.20 -30.37
C LEU A 11 -38.93 9.80 -29.92
N LEU A 12 -39.32 8.73 -30.65
CA LEU A 12 -38.84 7.37 -30.31
C LEU A 12 -37.34 7.17 -30.61
N THR A 13 -36.81 7.81 -31.66
CA THR A 13 -35.35 7.78 -31.91
C THR A 13 -34.58 8.65 -30.96
N ALA A 14 -35.12 9.76 -30.46
CA ALA A 14 -34.48 10.58 -29.40
C ALA A 14 -34.52 9.86 -28.03
N PHE A 15 -35.62 9.15 -27.71
CA PHE A 15 -35.67 8.30 -26.51
C PHE A 15 -34.85 7.02 -26.67
N GLY A 16 -34.73 6.46 -27.83
CA GLY A 16 -33.88 5.30 -28.12
C GLY A 16 -32.37 5.66 -28.10
N LEU A 17 -32.02 6.90 -28.49
CA LEU A 17 -30.63 7.37 -28.36
C LEU A 17 -30.31 7.81 -26.93
N ALA A 18 -31.26 8.24 -26.12
CA ALA A 18 -31.02 8.52 -24.69
C ALA A 18 -30.97 7.25 -23.83
N ALA A 19 -31.57 6.13 -24.29
CA ALA A 19 -31.45 4.81 -23.66
C ALA A 19 -30.24 4.00 -24.17
N GLY A 20 -29.52 4.52 -25.16
CA GLY A 20 -28.35 3.90 -25.75
C GLY A 20 -27.04 4.54 -25.34
N PHE A 21 -27.02 5.42 -24.34
CA PHE A 21 -25.79 5.72 -23.60
C PHE A 21 -25.45 4.49 -22.77
N ASN A 22 -24.49 3.74 -23.28
CA ASN A 22 -23.86 2.61 -22.64
C ASN A 22 -23.65 2.87 -21.17
N THR A 23 -24.44 2.24 -20.31
CA THR A 23 -24.14 2.06 -18.89
C THR A 23 -22.90 1.17 -18.67
N SER A 24 -22.21 0.78 -19.72
CA SER A 24 -20.99 -0.02 -19.71
C SER A 24 -19.68 0.81 -19.70
N ALA A 25 -19.74 2.14 -19.58
CA ALA A 25 -18.56 3.00 -19.45
C ALA A 25 -18.38 3.57 -18.03
N PHE A 26 -19.31 3.33 -17.12
CA PHE A 26 -19.13 3.63 -15.71
C PHE A 26 -18.77 2.32 -15.02
N GLY A 27 -17.64 2.29 -14.36
CA GLY A 27 -17.16 1.19 -13.56
C GLY A 27 -18.23 0.64 -12.61
N GLN A 28 -17.92 -0.43 -11.91
CA GLN A 28 -18.87 -1.12 -11.03
C GLN A 28 -19.64 -0.10 -10.18
N GLY A 29 -20.95 -0.07 -10.32
CA GLY A 29 -21.78 0.82 -9.49
C GLY A 29 -21.49 0.54 -8.03
N PHE A 30 -21.23 1.59 -7.24
CA PHE A 30 -20.84 1.48 -5.82
C PHE A 30 -21.88 0.72 -4.98
N ALA A 31 -23.17 0.89 -5.26
CA ALA A 31 -24.22 0.14 -4.58
C ALA A 31 -24.59 -1.13 -5.38
N ARG A 32 -24.72 -2.25 -4.67
CA ARG A 32 -25.20 -3.50 -5.26
C ARG A 32 -26.70 -3.42 -5.57
N PRO A 33 -27.24 -4.33 -6.42
CA PRO A 33 -28.67 -4.37 -6.73
C PRO A 33 -29.58 -4.59 -5.50
N ASP A 34 -29.06 -5.20 -4.44
CA ASP A 34 -29.76 -5.39 -3.15
C ASP A 34 -29.73 -4.15 -2.25
N GLY A 35 -29.05 -3.08 -2.70
CA GLY A 35 -28.90 -1.83 -1.95
C GLY A 35 -27.81 -1.86 -0.90
N SER A 36 -27.03 -2.93 -0.79
CA SER A 36 -25.84 -2.98 0.09
C SER A 36 -24.71 -2.10 -0.48
N VAL A 37 -23.91 -1.55 0.43
CA VAL A 37 -22.76 -0.69 0.09
C VAL A 37 -21.48 -1.39 0.53
N PRO A 38 -20.80 -2.10 -0.38
CA PRO A 38 -19.56 -2.80 -0.07
C PRO A 38 -18.39 -1.81 0.03
N VAL A 39 -17.52 -2.03 1.01
CA VAL A 39 -16.32 -1.24 1.18
C VAL A 39 -15.10 -2.14 1.34
N PRO A 40 -14.21 -2.18 0.36
CA PRO A 40 -12.88 -2.74 0.53
C PRO A 40 -12.02 -1.77 1.35
N MET A 41 -11.43 -2.26 2.44
CA MET A 41 -10.50 -1.54 3.30
C MET A 41 -9.10 -2.09 3.06
N ASP A 42 -8.40 -1.53 2.09
CA ASP A 42 -7.10 -1.99 1.62
C ASP A 42 -6.06 -0.85 1.52
N TRP A 43 -6.27 0.26 2.25
CA TRP A 43 -5.71 1.55 1.87
C TRP A 43 -5.25 2.47 3.02
N SER A 44 -4.90 2.00 4.20
CA SER A 44 -4.57 2.91 5.31
C SER A 44 -3.40 3.86 5.02
N SER A 45 -2.51 3.52 4.10
CA SER A 45 -1.36 4.36 3.73
C SER A 45 -1.43 4.99 2.33
N ARG A 46 -2.46 4.72 1.55
CA ARG A 46 -2.62 5.20 0.17
C ARG A 46 -3.97 5.86 0.03
N ARG A 47 -4.07 7.12 0.44
CA ARG A 47 -5.35 7.78 0.62
C ARG A 47 -5.55 8.91 -0.37
N VAL A 48 -6.79 9.01 -0.84
CA VAL A 48 -7.29 10.19 -1.54
C VAL A 48 -8.33 10.83 -0.66
N PHE A 49 -8.09 12.09 -0.27
CA PHE A 49 -8.95 12.83 0.62
C PHE A 49 -9.86 13.80 -0.11
N PHE A 50 -10.99 14.04 0.51
CA PHE A 50 -11.90 15.10 0.15
C PHE A 50 -12.22 15.90 1.41
N THR A 51 -11.69 17.11 1.48
CA THR A 51 -11.96 18.04 2.58
C THR A 51 -13.13 18.95 2.24
N THR A 52 -13.57 19.76 3.16
CA THR A 52 -14.67 20.72 2.94
C THR A 52 -14.34 21.68 1.78
N GLY A 53 -15.35 22.00 0.97
CA GLY A 53 -15.22 22.97 -0.13
C GLY A 53 -15.09 22.36 -1.53
N PHE A 54 -15.24 21.05 -1.68
CA PHE A 54 -15.18 20.38 -2.98
C PHE A 54 -16.37 20.78 -3.89
N SER A 55 -16.11 20.72 -5.20
CA SER A 55 -17.11 21.01 -6.22
C SER A 55 -18.19 19.91 -6.31
N PRO A 56 -19.36 20.20 -6.95
CA PRO A 56 -20.36 19.17 -7.19
C PRO A 56 -19.83 17.96 -7.97
N GLU A 57 -18.93 18.18 -8.92
CA GLU A 57 -18.30 17.12 -9.69
C GLU A 57 -17.34 16.26 -8.83
N GLN A 58 -16.60 16.89 -7.93
CA GLN A 58 -15.78 16.17 -6.95
C GLN A 58 -16.66 15.39 -5.97
N ALA A 59 -17.81 15.93 -5.56
CA ALA A 59 -18.77 15.23 -4.73
C ALA A 59 -19.28 13.95 -5.40
N GLU A 60 -19.62 14.00 -6.69
CA GLU A 60 -20.07 12.84 -7.44
C GLU A 60 -18.97 11.76 -7.52
N ARG A 61 -17.73 12.16 -7.77
CA ARG A 61 -16.60 11.24 -7.81
C ARG A 61 -16.31 10.62 -6.44
N MET A 62 -16.33 11.42 -5.37
CA MET A 62 -16.18 10.94 -3.99
C MET A 62 -17.21 9.86 -3.66
N TRP A 63 -18.47 10.06 -4.06
CA TRP A 63 -19.55 9.09 -3.80
C TRP A 63 -19.36 7.77 -4.56
N ASN A 64 -18.62 7.79 -5.65
CA ASN A 64 -18.32 6.61 -6.46
C ASN A 64 -16.97 5.95 -6.06
N GLU A 65 -16.25 6.50 -5.08
CA GLU A 65 -15.01 5.93 -4.56
C GLU A 65 -15.26 5.33 -3.17
N PRO A 66 -15.20 4.00 -3.03
CA PRO A 66 -15.56 3.31 -1.78
C PRO A 66 -14.69 3.71 -0.59
N ARG A 67 -13.41 4.05 -0.83
CA ARG A 67 -12.48 4.50 0.21
C ARG A 67 -12.91 5.85 0.77
N ALA A 68 -13.21 6.82 -0.11
CA ALA A 68 -13.71 8.13 0.30
C ALA A 68 -15.08 8.03 0.98
N TYR A 69 -15.93 7.10 0.55
CA TYR A 69 -17.21 6.82 1.21
C TYR A 69 -16.99 6.23 2.61
N ALA A 70 -16.06 5.30 2.77
CA ALA A 70 -15.71 4.74 4.07
C ALA A 70 -15.20 5.81 5.03
N GLU A 71 -14.26 6.65 4.60
CA GLU A 71 -13.78 7.79 5.38
C GLU A 71 -14.93 8.69 5.83
N TRP A 72 -15.77 9.10 4.88
CA TRP A 72 -16.94 9.92 5.20
C TRP A 72 -17.91 9.23 6.17
N HIS A 73 -18.14 7.93 6.00
CA HIS A 73 -19.02 7.15 6.87
C HIS A 73 -18.46 7.04 8.29
N LEU A 74 -17.16 6.81 8.40
CA LEU A 74 -16.46 6.65 9.67
C LEU A 74 -16.35 7.96 10.44
N HIS A 75 -16.00 9.06 9.77
CA HIS A 75 -15.87 10.38 10.40
C HIS A 75 -17.23 11.08 10.63
N GLY A 76 -18.29 10.56 10.09
CA GLY A 76 -19.66 11.04 10.36
C GLY A 76 -19.98 12.45 9.85
N ASN A 77 -19.18 13.04 8.99
CA ASN A 77 -19.26 14.40 8.52
C ASN A 77 -19.76 14.48 7.08
N ALA A 78 -21.05 14.86 6.92
CA ALA A 78 -21.51 15.31 5.61
C ALA A 78 -20.93 16.71 5.35
N PRO A 79 -20.25 16.93 4.20
CA PRO A 79 -19.79 18.26 3.83
C PRO A 79 -20.96 19.25 3.84
N ALA A 80 -20.76 20.38 4.47
CA ALA A 80 -21.77 21.44 4.51
C ALA A 80 -22.06 21.90 3.07
N GLY A 81 -23.29 21.68 2.60
CA GLY A 81 -23.74 22.10 1.27
C GLY A 81 -23.99 20.98 0.26
N SER A 82 -23.70 19.72 0.57
CA SER A 82 -23.90 18.60 -0.37
C SER A 82 -25.37 18.30 -0.73
N GLY A 83 -26.33 18.92 -0.05
CA GLY A 83 -27.77 18.64 -0.26
C GLY A 83 -28.21 17.21 0.06
N LEU A 84 -27.29 16.37 0.50
CA LEU A 84 -27.50 14.96 0.77
C LEU A 84 -28.07 14.79 2.18
N VAL A 85 -29.31 14.35 2.25
CA VAL A 85 -29.99 14.10 3.53
C VAL A 85 -29.36 12.87 4.18
N ARG A 86 -28.65 13.09 5.30
CA ARG A 86 -28.19 12.03 6.21
C ARG A 86 -29.32 11.03 6.46
N LYS A 87 -29.14 9.77 6.08
CA LYS A 87 -29.77 8.71 6.87
C LYS A 87 -29.01 8.67 8.18
N ARG A 88 -29.58 9.24 9.23
CA ARG A 88 -28.99 9.28 10.57
C ARG A 88 -28.50 7.88 10.95
N PRO A 89 -27.26 7.72 11.40
CA PRO A 89 -26.85 6.51 12.11
C PRO A 89 -27.85 6.27 13.25
N ARG A 90 -28.26 5.04 13.48
CA ARG A 90 -29.15 4.72 14.60
C ARG A 90 -28.49 5.18 15.90
N PRO A 91 -29.22 5.81 16.83
CA PRO A 91 -28.66 6.28 18.09
C PRO A 91 -27.98 5.12 18.82
N ARG A 92 -26.67 5.25 19.00
CA ARG A 92 -25.86 4.29 19.72
C ARG A 92 -26.15 4.44 21.23
N ARG A 93 -26.27 3.33 21.95
CA ARG A 93 -26.47 3.37 23.40
C ARG A 93 -25.20 3.89 24.09
N PRO A 94 -25.28 4.80 25.08
CA PRO A 94 -24.11 5.27 25.80
C PRO A 94 -23.47 4.12 26.58
N PHE A 95 -22.24 3.78 26.23
CA PHE A 95 -21.43 2.84 27.00
C PHE A 95 -20.59 3.59 28.03
N ARG A 96 -20.45 3.00 29.23
CA ARG A 96 -19.51 3.50 30.23
C ARG A 96 -18.09 3.34 29.71
N ARG A 97 -17.37 4.45 29.60
CA ARG A 97 -15.91 4.42 29.39
C ARG A 97 -15.27 3.65 30.56
N SER A 98 -14.87 2.44 30.35
CA SER A 98 -13.62 1.99 30.96
C SER A 98 -12.53 2.41 29.95
N ARG A 99 -11.53 3.16 30.36
CA ARG A 99 -10.25 3.23 29.63
C ARG A 99 -9.80 1.78 29.52
N GLY A 100 -10.25 1.11 28.45
CA GLY A 100 -10.11 -0.34 28.35
C GLY A 100 -8.84 -0.66 27.61
N ASP A 101 -8.12 -1.58 28.17
CA ASP A 101 -7.00 -2.21 27.49
C ASP A 101 -7.45 -2.84 26.18
N MET A 102 -6.62 -2.74 25.13
CA MET A 102 -6.82 -3.54 23.92
C MET A 102 -6.86 -5.00 24.30
N LYS A 103 -7.86 -5.72 23.80
CA LYS A 103 -8.04 -7.13 24.08
C LYS A 103 -7.80 -7.94 22.84
N LYS A 104 -6.93 -8.94 22.94
CA LYS A 104 -6.78 -9.93 21.89
C LYS A 104 -8.05 -10.81 21.81
N ASP A 105 -8.71 -10.73 20.66
CA ASP A 105 -9.85 -11.61 20.39
C ASP A 105 -9.36 -12.95 19.85
N TRP A 106 -8.52 -12.90 18.83
CA TRP A 106 -7.92 -14.10 18.25
C TRP A 106 -6.55 -13.81 17.61
N ALA A 107 -5.80 -14.86 17.42
CA ALA A 107 -4.60 -14.90 16.61
C ALA A 107 -4.52 -16.23 15.88
N VAL A 108 -4.24 -16.18 14.57
CA VAL A 108 -4.20 -17.34 13.69
C VAL A 108 -2.82 -17.44 13.07
N SER A 109 -2.24 -18.63 13.09
CA SER A 109 -0.93 -18.89 12.48
C SER A 109 -0.97 -18.66 10.96
N LEU A 110 -0.01 -17.89 10.47
CA LEU A 110 0.30 -17.70 9.06
C LEU A 110 1.44 -18.60 8.55
N GLY A 111 1.96 -19.48 9.42
CA GLY A 111 3.06 -20.37 9.08
C GLY A 111 4.43 -19.73 9.19
N ALA A 112 5.26 -19.94 8.18
CA ALA A 112 6.67 -19.53 8.17
C ALA A 112 6.89 -18.04 7.83
N GLY A 113 5.87 -17.29 7.46
CA GLY A 113 5.94 -15.86 7.18
C GLY A 113 4.76 -15.09 7.74
N GLY A 114 4.99 -13.81 8.06
CA GLY A 114 3.97 -12.84 8.44
C GLY A 114 3.57 -11.95 7.28
N VAL A 115 2.82 -10.90 7.56
CA VAL A 115 2.62 -9.80 6.61
C VAL A 115 3.93 -9.02 6.51
N ALA A 116 4.33 -8.62 5.30
CA ALA A 116 5.55 -7.85 5.13
C ALA A 116 5.45 -6.50 5.87
N GLN A 117 6.60 -5.99 6.32
CA GLN A 117 6.68 -4.72 7.03
C GLN A 117 6.13 -3.57 6.18
N GLY A 118 5.27 -2.74 6.75
CA GLY A 118 4.62 -1.64 6.06
C GLY A 118 3.42 -2.03 5.20
N MET A 119 3.17 -3.33 5.03
CA MET A 119 2.05 -3.81 4.21
C MET A 119 0.81 -4.04 5.06
N LEU A 120 -0.34 -3.88 4.44
CA LEU A 120 -1.67 -4.01 5.01
C LEU A 120 -2.25 -5.39 4.74
N PRO A 121 -2.96 -6.00 5.68
CA PRO A 121 -4.07 -6.87 5.33
C PRO A 121 -5.19 -6.05 4.68
N ALA A 122 -6.06 -6.69 3.89
CA ALA A 122 -7.21 -6.04 3.29
C ALA A 122 -8.51 -6.59 3.90
N LYS A 123 -9.30 -5.74 4.54
CA LYS A 123 -10.60 -6.10 5.12
C LYS A 123 -11.72 -5.70 4.16
N TYR A 124 -12.75 -6.52 4.10
CA TYR A 124 -13.94 -6.27 3.31
C TYR A 124 -15.17 -6.15 4.21
N ALA A 125 -15.89 -5.05 4.11
CA ALA A 125 -17.22 -4.88 4.67
C ALA A 125 -18.25 -5.10 3.56
N PHE A 126 -19.12 -6.08 3.73
CA PHE A 126 -20.17 -6.41 2.74
C PHE A 126 -21.17 -5.28 2.58
N ASP A 127 -21.59 -4.71 3.71
CA ASP A 127 -22.48 -3.55 3.76
C ASP A 127 -22.14 -2.68 4.97
N VAL A 128 -21.42 -1.58 4.71
CA VAL A 128 -20.98 -0.64 5.76
C VAL A 128 -22.14 0.04 6.48
N ASN A 129 -23.34 0.06 5.90
CA ASN A 129 -24.55 0.65 6.52
C ASN A 129 -25.39 -0.35 7.33
N ALA A 130 -25.00 -1.62 7.36
CA ALA A 130 -25.71 -2.70 8.06
C ALA A 130 -24.96 -3.15 9.33
N THR A 131 -25.52 -4.14 10.01
CA THR A 131 -24.80 -4.87 11.06
C THR A 131 -23.73 -5.75 10.41
N PRO A 132 -22.50 -5.78 10.94
CA PRO A 132 -21.42 -6.61 10.42
C PRO A 132 -21.83 -8.08 10.22
N SER A 133 -21.40 -8.66 9.12
CA SER A 133 -21.78 -10.00 8.72
C SER A 133 -20.69 -11.01 9.11
N CYS A 134 -21.05 -12.08 9.82
CA CYS A 134 -20.11 -13.15 10.14
C CYS A 134 -19.62 -13.91 8.90
N THR A 135 -20.45 -14.03 7.87
CA THR A 135 -20.13 -14.84 6.69
C THR A 135 -19.68 -14.04 5.49
N ALA A 136 -20.12 -12.78 5.37
CA ALA A 136 -19.85 -11.96 4.20
C ALA A 136 -18.71 -10.93 4.40
N ASP A 137 -18.47 -10.52 5.66
CA ASP A 137 -17.30 -9.71 6.00
C ASP A 137 -16.08 -10.63 6.16
N PHE A 138 -14.95 -10.22 5.60
CA PHE A 138 -13.73 -11.02 5.64
C PHE A 138 -12.48 -10.16 5.64
N VAL A 139 -11.34 -10.78 5.92
CA VAL A 139 -10.02 -10.16 5.83
C VAL A 139 -9.06 -11.08 5.08
N VAL A 140 -8.27 -10.50 4.19
CA VAL A 140 -7.22 -11.18 3.43
C VAL A 140 -5.86 -10.75 3.98
N PHE A 141 -5.01 -11.72 4.27
CA PHE A 141 -3.64 -11.50 4.70
C PHE A 141 -2.66 -11.96 3.61
N PRO A 142 -1.83 -11.07 3.08
CA PRO A 142 -0.67 -11.48 2.29
C PRO A 142 0.35 -12.12 3.23
N VAL A 143 1.02 -13.16 2.79
CA VAL A 143 2.04 -13.87 3.58
C VAL A 143 3.39 -13.76 2.89
N ASN A 144 4.31 -13.09 3.56
CA ASN A 144 5.68 -12.89 3.10
C ASN A 144 6.54 -14.13 3.37
N ALA A 145 6.20 -15.21 2.69
CA ALA A 145 6.94 -16.47 2.72
C ALA A 145 6.88 -17.17 1.37
N SER A 146 7.98 -17.81 0.97
CA SER A 146 7.97 -18.71 -0.18
C SER A 146 7.06 -19.90 0.09
N THR A 147 6.26 -20.27 -0.91
CA THR A 147 5.29 -21.38 -0.78
C THR A 147 5.96 -22.75 -0.73
N GLY A 148 7.17 -22.87 -1.28
CA GLY A 148 7.82 -24.14 -1.55
C GLY A 148 7.29 -24.85 -2.81
N ASN A 149 6.36 -24.22 -3.55
CA ASN A 149 5.97 -24.71 -4.87
C ASN A 149 7.16 -24.61 -5.84
N ALA A 150 7.12 -25.42 -6.90
CA ALA A 150 7.97 -25.25 -8.08
C ALA A 150 7.11 -25.24 -9.34
N ARG A 151 7.54 -24.46 -10.32
CA ARG A 151 6.93 -24.40 -11.65
C ARG A 151 7.54 -25.47 -12.55
N ALA A 152 6.73 -26.12 -13.36
CA ALA A 152 7.25 -26.94 -14.45
C ALA A 152 8.04 -26.05 -15.41
N ASN A 153 9.24 -26.49 -15.83
CA ASN A 153 10.09 -25.69 -16.69
C ASN A 153 10.90 -26.54 -17.67
N VAL A 154 11.37 -25.90 -18.73
CA VAL A 154 12.31 -26.49 -19.70
C VAL A 154 13.32 -25.44 -20.15
N VAL A 155 14.55 -25.85 -20.31
CA VAL A 155 15.67 -25.00 -20.76
C VAL A 155 16.00 -25.27 -22.21
N GLY A 156 15.90 -24.25 -23.06
CA GLY A 156 16.40 -24.27 -24.44
C GLY A 156 17.77 -23.64 -24.52
N THR A 157 18.69 -24.27 -25.26
CA THR A 157 20.06 -23.81 -25.41
C THR A 157 20.40 -23.57 -26.88
N PHE A 158 20.85 -22.36 -27.20
CA PHE A 158 21.39 -22.02 -28.51
C PHE A 158 22.90 -22.25 -28.54
N THR A 159 23.38 -22.89 -29.60
CA THR A 159 24.80 -23.12 -29.87
C THR A 159 25.27 -22.42 -31.14
N GLY A 160 24.33 -21.84 -31.91
CA GLY A 160 24.56 -21.12 -33.13
C GLY A 160 23.33 -20.42 -33.65
N GLU A 161 23.38 -19.90 -34.88
CA GLU A 161 22.26 -19.33 -35.57
C GLU A 161 21.33 -20.38 -36.14
N PRO A 162 20.04 -20.48 -35.71
CA PRO A 162 19.11 -21.42 -36.32
C PRO A 162 18.77 -21.07 -37.77
N ALA A 163 18.35 -22.05 -38.55
CA ALA A 163 17.82 -21.80 -39.88
C ALA A 163 16.51 -20.96 -39.83
N ALA A 164 16.39 -19.99 -40.71
CA ALA A 164 15.16 -19.20 -40.85
C ALA A 164 14.02 -20.07 -41.37
N GLY A 165 12.77 -19.78 -40.91
CA GLY A 165 11.60 -20.54 -41.28
C GLY A 165 11.40 -21.84 -40.50
N ALA A 166 12.36 -22.18 -39.61
CA ALA A 166 12.21 -23.32 -38.69
C ALA A 166 11.32 -22.94 -37.48
N THR A 167 10.69 -23.94 -36.86
CA THR A 167 9.73 -23.72 -35.78
C THR A 167 10.20 -24.34 -34.45
N THR A 168 9.75 -23.75 -33.36
CA THR A 168 9.81 -24.36 -32.04
C THR A 168 8.45 -24.20 -31.36
N ALA A 169 8.08 -25.19 -30.57
CA ALA A 169 6.77 -25.22 -29.90
C ALA A 169 6.93 -25.61 -28.44
N ILE A 170 6.13 -24.98 -27.59
CA ILE A 170 5.92 -25.35 -26.19
C ILE A 170 4.44 -25.63 -25.99
N THR A 171 4.13 -26.77 -25.41
CA THR A 171 2.78 -27.15 -25.02
C THR A 171 2.68 -27.21 -23.52
N VAL A 172 1.77 -26.44 -22.94
CA VAL A 172 1.40 -26.51 -21.53
C VAL A 172 0.06 -27.21 -21.37
N THR A 173 -0.02 -28.13 -20.44
CA THR A 173 -1.27 -28.82 -20.08
C THR A 173 -1.56 -28.55 -18.62
N PRO A 174 -2.63 -27.76 -18.32
CA PRO A 174 -3.07 -27.48 -16.95
C PRO A 174 -3.59 -28.73 -16.26
N ALA A 175 -3.65 -28.67 -14.92
CA ALA A 175 -4.29 -29.72 -14.13
C ALA A 175 -5.76 -29.89 -14.52
N GLY A 176 -6.10 -31.03 -15.11
CA GLY A 176 -7.48 -31.32 -15.57
C GLY A 176 -7.97 -30.47 -16.75
N GLY A 177 -7.09 -29.67 -17.36
CA GLY A 177 -7.41 -28.78 -18.48
C GLY A 177 -6.98 -29.33 -19.84
N THR A 178 -7.21 -28.53 -20.89
CA THR A 178 -6.83 -28.84 -22.26
C THR A 178 -5.44 -28.30 -22.55
N ALA A 179 -4.62 -29.10 -23.25
CA ALA A 179 -3.30 -28.69 -23.69
C ALA A 179 -3.36 -27.47 -24.62
N VAL A 180 -2.49 -26.49 -24.36
CA VAL A 180 -2.34 -25.29 -25.18
C VAL A 180 -0.94 -25.27 -25.74
N THR A 181 -0.80 -25.12 -27.05
CA THR A 181 0.50 -25.12 -27.76
C THR A 181 0.79 -23.73 -28.31
N LEU A 182 1.93 -23.18 -27.96
CA LEU A 182 2.51 -21.99 -28.56
C LEU A 182 3.59 -22.42 -29.56
N THR A 183 3.39 -22.13 -30.84
CA THR A 183 4.36 -22.39 -31.90
C THR A 183 4.96 -21.09 -32.41
N LEU A 184 6.27 -21.00 -32.41
CA LEU A 184 7.06 -19.83 -32.81
C LEU A 184 7.92 -20.16 -34.03
N MET A 185 8.15 -19.19 -34.89
CA MET A 185 8.93 -19.36 -36.12
C MET A 185 10.16 -18.44 -36.12
N SER A 186 11.31 -19.00 -36.50
CA SER A 186 12.54 -18.26 -36.69
C SER A 186 12.48 -17.41 -37.97
N SER A 187 12.94 -16.18 -37.92
CA SER A 187 12.90 -15.22 -39.03
C SER A 187 14.22 -14.44 -39.12
N THR A 188 14.71 -14.13 -40.33
CA THR A 188 15.86 -13.25 -40.52
C THR A 188 15.55 -11.77 -40.39
N THR A 189 14.29 -11.39 -40.51
CA THR A 189 13.89 -9.96 -40.65
C THR A 189 12.87 -9.50 -39.64
N THR A 190 12.10 -10.42 -39.05
CA THR A 190 10.96 -10.08 -38.20
C THR A 190 11.13 -10.59 -36.77
N ASN A 191 10.77 -9.73 -35.81
CA ASN A 191 10.69 -10.07 -34.39
C ASN A 191 9.33 -9.58 -33.83
N THR A 192 8.25 -10.03 -34.48
CA THR A 192 6.89 -9.60 -34.18
C THR A 192 5.91 -10.78 -34.19
N GLY A 193 4.83 -10.68 -33.45
CA GLY A 193 3.83 -11.75 -33.35
C GLY A 193 4.46 -13.06 -32.87
N LEU A 194 4.28 -14.12 -33.64
CA LEU A 194 4.84 -15.46 -33.38
C LEU A 194 6.27 -15.65 -33.90
N ASP A 195 6.85 -14.62 -34.55
CA ASP A 195 8.19 -14.73 -35.10
C ASP A 195 9.24 -14.24 -34.09
N PHE A 196 10.38 -14.88 -34.07
CA PHE A 196 11.59 -14.36 -33.41
C PHE A 196 12.75 -14.23 -34.40
N GLN A 197 13.44 -13.11 -34.33
CA GLN A 197 14.58 -12.85 -35.23
C GLN A 197 15.79 -13.66 -34.80
N VAL A 198 16.38 -14.35 -35.76
CA VAL A 198 17.66 -15.05 -35.60
C VAL A 198 18.83 -14.12 -35.83
N SER A 199 19.95 -14.39 -35.17
CA SER A 199 21.16 -13.59 -35.15
C SER A 199 22.37 -14.52 -35.08
N SER A 200 23.49 -14.06 -35.64
CA SER A 200 24.80 -14.75 -35.46
C SER A 200 25.28 -14.66 -34.00
N THR A 201 24.72 -13.73 -33.18
CA THR A 201 24.99 -13.67 -31.75
C THR A 201 24.05 -14.60 -31.00
N VAL A 202 24.56 -15.64 -30.41
CA VAL A 202 23.80 -16.74 -29.79
C VAL A 202 22.91 -16.23 -28.63
N ALA A 203 23.43 -15.34 -27.79
CA ALA A 203 22.67 -14.75 -26.70
C ALA A 203 21.47 -13.91 -27.19
N THR A 204 21.60 -13.26 -28.35
CA THR A 204 20.50 -12.54 -28.99
C THR A 204 19.37 -13.47 -29.39
N ASN A 205 19.67 -14.68 -29.87
CA ASN A 205 18.67 -15.67 -30.21
C ASN A 205 17.84 -16.09 -28.98
N ALA A 206 18.50 -16.30 -27.84
CA ALA A 206 17.84 -16.64 -26.60
C ALA A 206 16.88 -15.50 -26.13
N SER A 207 17.38 -14.26 -26.18
CA SER A 207 16.58 -13.08 -25.83
C SER A 207 15.38 -12.88 -26.76
N ASN A 208 15.59 -13.05 -28.08
CA ASN A 208 14.52 -12.91 -29.07
C ASN A 208 13.45 -14.00 -28.93
N LEU A 209 13.84 -15.25 -28.65
CA LEU A 209 12.91 -16.34 -28.40
C LEU A 209 12.12 -16.09 -27.13
N ALA A 210 12.77 -15.69 -26.03
CA ALA A 210 12.08 -15.32 -24.78
C ALA A 210 11.09 -14.18 -25.00
N ALA A 211 11.51 -13.11 -25.71
CA ALA A 211 10.62 -11.99 -26.04
C ALA A 211 9.41 -12.42 -26.88
N ALA A 212 9.60 -13.35 -27.84
CA ALA A 212 8.51 -13.88 -28.65
C ALA A 212 7.52 -14.70 -27.81
N ILE A 213 8.01 -15.52 -26.87
CA ILE A 213 7.15 -16.25 -25.93
C ILE A 213 6.34 -15.25 -25.08
N ASN A 214 7.02 -14.26 -24.48
CA ASN A 214 6.40 -13.31 -23.56
C ASN A 214 5.41 -12.37 -24.27
N ARG A 215 5.62 -11.98 -25.52
CA ARG A 215 4.64 -11.22 -26.32
C ARG A 215 3.31 -11.92 -26.45
N ASN A 216 3.30 -13.23 -26.42
CA ASN A 216 2.10 -14.05 -26.58
C ASN A 216 1.40 -14.38 -25.24
N LEU A 217 1.92 -13.92 -24.11
CA LEU A 217 1.24 -14.00 -22.82
C LEU A 217 -0.12 -13.28 -22.82
N ALA A 218 -0.29 -12.25 -23.63
CA ALA A 218 -1.52 -11.46 -23.69
C ALA A 218 -2.68 -12.14 -24.45
N SER A 219 -2.47 -13.26 -25.13
CA SER A 219 -3.48 -13.88 -26.00
C SER A 219 -4.17 -15.11 -25.38
N THR A 220 -5.17 -14.92 -24.57
CA THR A 220 -6.37 -15.77 -24.45
C THR A 220 -6.47 -17.03 -23.60
N ALA A 221 -5.46 -17.59 -22.93
CA ALA A 221 -5.65 -18.80 -22.10
C ALA A 221 -5.11 -18.67 -20.68
N LEU A 222 -5.81 -19.26 -19.71
CA LEU A 222 -5.53 -19.16 -18.26
C LEU A 222 -4.21 -19.82 -17.84
N ASP A 223 -3.72 -20.81 -18.60
CA ASP A 223 -2.46 -21.50 -18.28
C ASP A 223 -1.43 -21.24 -19.35
N ARG A 224 -0.47 -20.40 -19.02
CA ARG A 224 0.51 -19.90 -19.97
C ARG A 224 1.91 -20.17 -19.53
N VAL A 225 2.81 -20.01 -20.48
CA VAL A 225 4.24 -20.08 -20.26
C VAL A 225 4.85 -18.69 -20.30
N VAL A 226 5.87 -18.48 -19.49
CA VAL A 226 6.72 -17.29 -19.49
C VAL A 226 8.16 -17.72 -19.71
N ALA A 227 8.96 -16.90 -20.37
CA ALA A 227 10.34 -17.21 -20.70
C ALA A 227 11.31 -16.17 -20.14
N VAL A 228 12.42 -16.66 -19.60
CA VAL A 228 13.54 -15.86 -19.10
C VAL A 228 14.79 -16.26 -19.86
N ALA A 229 15.46 -15.30 -20.49
CA ALA A 229 16.72 -15.50 -21.20
C ALA A 229 17.91 -15.23 -20.27
N SER A 230 18.91 -16.09 -20.33
CA SER A 230 20.19 -15.92 -19.63
C SER A 230 21.34 -16.41 -20.48
N GLY A 231 22.16 -15.45 -20.96
CA GLY A 231 23.23 -15.77 -21.88
C GLY A 231 22.72 -16.49 -23.15
N THR A 232 23.16 -17.72 -23.38
CA THR A 232 22.77 -18.52 -24.55
C THR A 232 21.55 -19.41 -24.31
N THR A 233 20.93 -19.32 -23.13
CA THR A 233 19.80 -20.16 -22.73
C THR A 233 18.51 -19.35 -22.62
N VAL A 234 17.40 -20.03 -22.84
CA VAL A 234 16.06 -19.58 -22.53
C VAL A 234 15.38 -20.61 -21.65
N THR A 235 14.93 -20.20 -20.47
CA THR A 235 14.13 -21.05 -19.58
C THR A 235 12.68 -20.69 -19.72
N VAL A 236 11.86 -21.67 -20.04
CA VAL A 236 10.39 -21.49 -20.15
C VAL A 236 9.75 -22.13 -18.94
N TYR A 237 8.95 -21.35 -18.22
CA TYR A 237 8.21 -21.76 -17.03
C TYR A 237 6.69 -21.80 -17.33
N ALA A 238 6.01 -22.80 -16.81
CA ALA A 238 4.55 -22.73 -16.69
C ALA A 238 4.18 -21.69 -15.62
N LEU A 239 3.20 -20.82 -15.87
CA LEU A 239 2.80 -19.82 -14.89
C LEU A 239 2.13 -20.43 -13.66
N THR A 240 1.27 -21.42 -13.84
CA THR A 240 0.69 -22.15 -12.70
C THR A 240 1.73 -23.09 -12.10
N PRO A 241 2.04 -23.00 -10.80
CA PRO A 241 2.98 -23.91 -10.15
C PRO A 241 2.33 -25.27 -9.83
N GLY A 242 3.16 -26.20 -9.35
CA GLY A 242 2.71 -27.47 -8.78
C GLY A 242 2.72 -28.67 -9.73
N THR A 243 2.39 -29.82 -9.18
CA THR A 243 2.52 -31.11 -9.89
C THR A 243 1.45 -31.35 -10.94
N GLY A 244 0.38 -30.59 -10.95
CA GLY A 244 -0.76 -30.77 -11.87
C GLY A 244 -0.50 -30.23 -13.27
N VAL A 245 0.53 -29.40 -13.48
CA VAL A 245 0.84 -28.77 -14.77
C VAL A 245 2.01 -29.49 -15.42
N THR A 246 1.85 -29.81 -16.71
CA THR A 246 2.92 -30.44 -17.48
C THR A 246 3.32 -29.61 -18.69
N LEU A 247 4.60 -29.64 -19.04
CA LEU A 247 5.18 -29.04 -20.25
C LEU A 247 5.63 -30.14 -21.19
N THR A 248 5.50 -29.87 -22.48
CA THR A 248 6.20 -30.63 -23.54
C THR A 248 6.73 -29.66 -24.57
N ASP A 249 7.77 -30.04 -25.28
CA ASP A 249 8.46 -29.20 -26.25
C ASP A 249 8.68 -29.94 -27.59
N ALA A 250 8.87 -29.16 -28.65
CA ALA A 250 9.27 -29.66 -29.96
C ALA A 250 10.05 -28.56 -30.69
N SER A 251 11.02 -28.96 -31.51
CA SER A 251 11.80 -27.99 -32.29
C SER A 251 12.29 -28.59 -33.62
N THR A 252 12.23 -27.78 -34.67
CA THR A 252 12.88 -28.02 -35.96
C THR A 252 14.02 -27.04 -36.24
N LEU A 253 14.49 -26.30 -35.21
CA LEU A 253 15.55 -25.27 -35.33
C LEU A 253 16.92 -25.84 -35.66
N GLY A 254 17.05 -27.19 -35.82
CA GLY A 254 18.28 -27.87 -36.20
C GLY A 254 19.26 -28.02 -35.04
N THR A 255 20.53 -28.30 -35.40
CA THR A 255 21.59 -28.59 -34.42
C THR A 255 22.06 -27.38 -33.61
N ASN A 256 21.63 -26.17 -34.01
CA ASN A 256 22.01 -24.91 -33.34
C ASN A 256 21.08 -24.55 -32.17
N PHE A 257 20.08 -25.38 -31.88
CA PHE A 257 19.21 -25.23 -30.75
C PHE A 257 18.72 -26.61 -30.26
N SER A 258 18.62 -26.77 -28.95
CA SER A 258 18.02 -27.94 -28.34
C SER A 258 17.26 -27.58 -27.05
N TRP A 259 16.13 -28.22 -26.88
CA TRP A 259 15.47 -28.27 -25.57
C TRP A 259 16.14 -29.30 -24.67
N GLY A 260 16.30 -28.99 -23.40
CA GLY A 260 16.72 -29.94 -22.37
C GLY A 260 15.55 -30.79 -21.87
N THR A 261 15.78 -31.51 -20.77
CA THR A 261 14.73 -32.30 -20.11
C THR A 261 13.78 -31.38 -19.38
N VAL A 262 12.48 -31.60 -19.53
CA VAL A 262 11.44 -30.91 -18.77
C VAL A 262 11.56 -31.26 -17.28
N THR A 263 11.64 -30.25 -16.45
CA THR A 263 11.57 -30.39 -14.99
C THR A 263 10.09 -30.24 -14.56
N ALA A 264 9.58 -31.23 -13.84
CA ALA A 264 8.19 -31.18 -13.35
C ALA A 264 8.04 -30.14 -12.23
N GLY A 265 6.85 -29.57 -12.11
CA GLY A 265 6.49 -28.75 -10.98
C GLY A 265 6.33 -29.55 -9.67
N ALA A 266 6.33 -28.87 -8.54
CA ALA A 266 6.14 -29.47 -7.23
C ALA A 266 5.17 -28.62 -6.38
N ASN A 267 4.43 -29.29 -5.50
CA ASN A 267 3.55 -28.62 -4.54
C ASN A 267 4.33 -28.30 -3.27
N GLY A 268 4.19 -27.08 -2.78
CA GLY A 268 4.72 -26.63 -1.50
C GLY A 268 3.73 -26.83 -0.36
N SER A 269 4.12 -26.39 0.81
CA SER A 269 3.36 -26.56 2.04
C SER A 269 3.14 -25.25 2.83
N GLN A 270 3.38 -24.09 2.20
CA GLN A 270 3.19 -22.79 2.83
C GLN A 270 2.25 -21.93 1.96
N ALA A 271 1.23 -21.35 2.57
CA ALA A 271 0.41 -20.34 1.90
C ALA A 271 1.18 -19.03 1.72
N ASN A 272 0.96 -18.35 0.60
CA ASN A 272 1.39 -16.97 0.41
C ASN A 272 0.22 -15.97 0.45
N ILE A 273 -1.02 -16.46 0.50
CA ILE A 273 -2.22 -15.63 0.74
C ILE A 273 -3.29 -16.44 1.46
N VAL A 274 -3.94 -15.83 2.46
CA VAL A 274 -5.01 -16.48 3.23
C VAL A 274 -6.16 -15.50 3.48
N ALA A 275 -7.37 -16.02 3.66
CA ALA A 275 -8.52 -15.20 4.02
C ALA A 275 -9.35 -15.83 5.12
N PHE A 276 -9.94 -14.96 5.96
CA PHE A 276 -10.77 -15.34 7.08
C PHE A 276 -12.11 -14.60 7.04
N ASN A 277 -13.20 -15.31 7.36
CA ASN A 277 -14.48 -14.72 7.74
C ASN A 277 -14.79 -15.02 9.22
N HIS A 278 -16.04 -14.82 9.66
CA HIS A 278 -16.40 -14.90 11.08
C HIS A 278 -15.48 -14.04 11.96
N LEU A 279 -15.14 -12.86 11.47
CA LEU A 279 -14.15 -11.96 12.07
C LEU A 279 -14.50 -11.56 13.50
N TYR A 280 -15.79 -11.43 13.79
CA TYR A 280 -16.33 -10.98 15.08
C TYR A 280 -16.47 -12.14 16.08
N SER A 281 -15.48 -13.01 16.07
CA SER A 281 -15.25 -14.13 16.98
C SER A 281 -14.28 -13.73 18.10
N GLY A 282 -14.24 -14.51 19.16
CA GLY A 282 -13.31 -14.31 20.29
C GLY A 282 -13.86 -14.74 21.63
N SER A 283 -13.07 -14.55 22.70
CA SER A 283 -13.48 -14.91 24.05
C SER A 283 -14.53 -13.95 24.63
N GLY A 284 -15.67 -14.47 25.05
CA GLY A 284 -16.78 -13.69 25.61
C GLY A 284 -18.00 -13.68 24.71
N THR A 285 -18.84 -12.65 24.83
CA THR A 285 -20.02 -12.50 23.96
C THR A 285 -19.57 -11.94 22.62
N SER A 286 -19.38 -12.82 21.64
CA SER A 286 -19.00 -12.45 20.27
C SER A 286 -20.22 -12.44 19.35
N LEU A 287 -20.20 -11.59 18.32
CA LEU A 287 -21.27 -11.50 17.32
C LEU A 287 -21.44 -12.82 16.57
N CYS A 288 -20.32 -13.49 16.25
CA CYS A 288 -20.33 -14.73 15.47
C CYS A 288 -20.46 -16.01 16.32
N ASN A 289 -20.49 -15.90 17.66
CA ASN A 289 -20.59 -17.02 18.58
C ASN A 289 -19.50 -18.10 18.43
N LEU A 290 -18.34 -17.72 17.87
CA LEU A 290 -17.17 -18.56 17.72
C LEU A 290 -16.01 -18.02 18.56
N THR A 291 -15.05 -18.90 18.89
CA THR A 291 -13.82 -18.49 19.59
C THR A 291 -12.75 -17.95 18.63
N ASN A 292 -12.77 -18.37 17.39
CA ASN A 292 -11.80 -18.02 16.36
C ASN A 292 -12.51 -17.77 15.03
N PRO A 293 -11.89 -17.06 14.08
CA PRO A 293 -12.39 -16.92 12.73
C PRO A 293 -12.30 -18.24 11.96
N GLU A 294 -12.95 -18.29 10.82
CA GLU A 294 -12.87 -19.41 9.88
C GLU A 294 -12.07 -19.03 8.65
N PHE A 295 -11.30 -19.99 8.09
CA PHE A 295 -10.65 -19.79 6.82
C PHE A 295 -11.68 -19.81 5.68
N ILE A 296 -11.66 -18.82 4.82
CA ILE A 296 -12.32 -18.87 3.50
C ILE A 296 -11.44 -19.68 2.55
N PHE A 297 -10.17 -19.32 2.51
CA PHE A 297 -9.16 -20.00 1.71
C PHE A 297 -7.76 -19.93 2.33
N SER A 298 -6.92 -20.86 1.91
CA SER A 298 -5.48 -20.87 2.19
C SER A 298 -4.75 -21.33 0.94
N TYR A 299 -4.13 -20.39 0.20
CA TYR A 299 -3.56 -20.66 -1.10
C TYR A 299 -2.05 -20.53 -1.12
N ALA A 300 -1.42 -21.50 -1.81
CA ALA A 300 -0.07 -21.40 -2.35
C ALA A 300 -0.19 -21.03 -3.83
N SER A 301 -0.52 -19.77 -4.11
CA SER A 301 -0.89 -19.30 -5.45
C SER A 301 0.30 -19.14 -6.39
N GLY A 302 1.51 -19.02 -5.86
CA GLY A 302 2.75 -18.87 -6.60
C GLY A 302 3.89 -19.69 -6.02
N VAL A 303 5.11 -19.26 -6.26
CA VAL A 303 6.36 -19.83 -5.73
C VAL A 303 6.94 -18.93 -4.65
N GLY A 304 6.89 -17.63 -4.89
CA GLY A 304 7.48 -16.59 -4.06
C GLY A 304 6.58 -16.05 -2.97
N PRO A 305 7.11 -15.14 -2.14
CA PRO A 305 6.35 -14.43 -1.13
C PRO A 305 5.44 -13.37 -1.73
N VAL A 306 4.34 -13.06 -1.03
CA VAL A 306 3.53 -11.86 -1.27
C VAL A 306 3.97 -10.78 -0.28
N ALA A 307 4.77 -9.83 -0.77
CA ALA A 307 5.35 -8.75 0.02
C ALA A 307 4.65 -7.40 -0.20
N THR A 308 3.44 -7.41 -0.76
CA THR A 308 2.63 -6.22 -1.06
C THR A 308 1.28 -6.29 -0.38
N SER A 309 0.64 -5.14 -0.18
CA SER A 309 -0.74 -5.10 0.29
C SER A 309 -1.68 -5.55 -0.82
N PRO A 310 -2.67 -6.39 -0.56
CA PRO A 310 -3.68 -6.77 -1.55
C PRO A 310 -4.71 -5.66 -1.77
N SER A 311 -5.35 -5.65 -2.95
CA SER A 311 -6.52 -4.83 -3.26
C SER A 311 -7.71 -5.73 -3.57
N LEU A 312 -8.88 -5.39 -3.02
CA LEU A 312 -10.11 -6.20 -3.14
C LEU A 312 -11.06 -5.64 -4.20
N SER A 313 -11.79 -6.51 -4.88
CA SER A 313 -12.89 -6.08 -5.76
C SER A 313 -14.09 -5.57 -4.97
N LEU A 314 -14.91 -4.70 -5.59
CA LEU A 314 -16.18 -4.26 -4.99
C LEU A 314 -17.19 -5.40 -4.82
N SER A 315 -17.08 -6.45 -5.63
CA SER A 315 -17.90 -7.66 -5.47
C SER A 315 -17.57 -8.43 -4.19
N GLY A 316 -16.34 -8.28 -3.66
CA GLY A 316 -15.83 -9.10 -2.57
C GLY A 316 -15.57 -10.55 -2.95
N THR A 317 -15.32 -10.81 -4.23
CA THR A 317 -15.05 -12.16 -4.74
C THR A 317 -13.67 -12.30 -5.34
N GLU A 318 -12.93 -11.19 -5.47
CA GLU A 318 -11.63 -11.16 -6.11
C GLU A 318 -10.65 -10.33 -5.31
N VAL A 319 -9.38 -10.66 -5.43
CA VAL A 319 -8.27 -9.95 -4.81
C VAL A 319 -7.10 -9.85 -5.80
N SER A 320 -6.51 -8.67 -5.92
CA SER A 320 -5.25 -8.48 -6.64
C SER A 320 -4.08 -8.22 -5.69
N TYR A 321 -2.94 -8.81 -5.97
CA TYR A 321 -1.71 -8.70 -5.18
C TYR A 321 -0.49 -9.06 -6.03
N VAL A 322 0.72 -8.76 -5.56
CA VAL A 322 1.96 -9.08 -6.27
C VAL A 322 2.74 -10.15 -5.52
N GLU A 323 3.06 -11.21 -6.24
CA GLU A 323 4.05 -12.22 -5.84
C GLU A 323 5.44 -11.81 -6.37
N ASN A 324 6.48 -12.03 -5.58
CA ASN A 324 7.87 -11.92 -6.02
C ASN A 324 8.45 -13.33 -6.25
N ASP A 325 8.31 -13.84 -7.49
CA ASP A 325 8.80 -15.16 -7.88
C ASP A 325 10.32 -15.11 -8.10
N PRO A 326 11.10 -16.01 -7.48
CA PRO A 326 12.56 -15.95 -7.55
C PRO A 326 13.13 -16.20 -8.95
N ASN A 327 12.35 -16.73 -9.89
CA ASN A 327 12.81 -17.05 -11.26
C ASN A 327 12.23 -16.08 -12.31
N ILE A 328 11.05 -15.55 -12.07
CA ILE A 328 10.26 -14.74 -13.02
C ILE A 328 10.26 -13.27 -12.60
N GLY A 329 10.37 -12.97 -11.30
CA GLY A 329 10.20 -11.66 -10.70
C GLY A 329 8.76 -11.38 -10.30
N ALA A 330 8.37 -10.13 -10.31
CA ALA A 330 7.02 -9.72 -9.90
C ALA A 330 5.94 -10.27 -10.83
N ILE A 331 4.93 -10.87 -10.22
CA ILE A 331 3.72 -11.35 -10.90
C ILE A 331 2.51 -10.71 -10.21
N LEU A 332 1.71 -9.97 -10.96
CA LEU A 332 0.41 -9.52 -10.47
C LEU A 332 -0.60 -10.67 -10.60
N HIS A 333 -1.21 -11.05 -9.50
CA HIS A 333 -2.31 -11.98 -9.44
C HIS A 333 -3.62 -11.21 -9.41
N VAL A 334 -4.62 -11.68 -10.14
CA VAL A 334 -6.03 -11.36 -9.99
C VAL A 334 -6.75 -12.67 -9.71
N LEU A 335 -6.99 -12.91 -8.44
CA LEU A 335 -7.49 -14.16 -7.91
C LEU A 335 -8.98 -14.03 -7.63
N THR A 336 -9.82 -14.75 -8.36
CA THR A 336 -11.21 -15.03 -7.97
C THR A 336 -11.17 -16.21 -7.01
N PHE A 337 -11.56 -16.01 -5.77
CA PHE A 337 -11.49 -17.06 -4.76
C PHE A 337 -12.81 -17.80 -4.61
N GLY A 338 -12.71 -19.10 -4.35
CA GLY A 338 -13.83 -19.96 -3.98
C GLY A 338 -14.13 -19.89 -2.48
N SER A 339 -15.11 -20.65 -2.06
CA SER A 339 -15.48 -20.80 -0.65
C SER A 339 -15.74 -22.26 -0.31
N GLY A 340 -15.44 -22.63 0.94
CA GLY A 340 -15.69 -23.97 1.46
C GLY A 340 -14.43 -24.85 1.52
N SER A 341 -14.63 -26.12 1.83
CA SER A 341 -13.55 -27.05 2.17
C SER A 341 -12.63 -27.43 1.01
N THR A 342 -12.91 -26.99 -0.21
CA THR A 342 -12.07 -27.20 -1.38
C THR A 342 -10.95 -26.15 -1.51
N GLU A 343 -11.02 -25.07 -0.74
CA GLU A 343 -10.12 -23.93 -0.85
C GLU A 343 -9.00 -23.92 0.19
N TYR A 344 -8.84 -25.03 0.91
CA TYR A 344 -7.75 -25.30 1.84
C TYR A 344 -7.52 -26.80 2.00
N GLY A 345 -6.37 -27.23 2.55
CA GLY A 345 -6.02 -28.63 2.66
C GLY A 345 -6.93 -29.42 3.61
N THR A 346 -7.02 -30.72 3.39
CA THR A 346 -7.95 -31.62 4.10
C THR A 346 -7.78 -31.65 5.61
N SER A 347 -6.56 -31.50 6.12
CA SER A 347 -6.31 -31.42 7.58
C SER A 347 -6.83 -30.12 8.18
N CYS A 348 -6.97 -29.08 7.39
CA CYS A 348 -7.66 -27.85 7.77
C CYS A 348 -9.18 -28.03 7.75
N ALA A 349 -9.72 -28.65 6.71
CA ALA A 349 -11.16 -28.83 6.51
C ALA A 349 -11.86 -29.53 7.68
N SER A 350 -11.20 -30.47 8.36
CA SER A 350 -11.76 -31.18 9.49
C SER A 350 -11.91 -30.34 10.77
N ASN A 351 -11.23 -29.18 10.85
CA ASN A 351 -11.15 -28.37 12.06
C ASN A 351 -11.52 -26.89 11.84
N ASN A 352 -11.90 -26.51 10.62
CA ASN A 352 -12.22 -25.12 10.27
C ASN A 352 -13.69 -24.79 10.61
N ASN A 353 -13.99 -24.63 11.89
CA ASN A 353 -15.31 -24.20 12.37
C ASN A 353 -15.19 -23.34 13.63
N GLY A 354 -14.12 -22.53 13.73
CA GLY A 354 -13.94 -21.60 14.86
C GLY A 354 -13.66 -22.27 16.22
N GLY A 355 -13.24 -23.53 16.24
CA GLY A 355 -12.93 -24.27 17.46
C GLY A 355 -11.80 -23.68 18.30
N ALA A 356 -11.61 -24.21 19.51
CA ALA A 356 -10.62 -23.67 20.47
C ALA A 356 -9.17 -23.79 19.99
N THR A 357 -8.87 -24.80 19.17
CA THR A 357 -7.58 -24.98 18.50
C THR A 357 -7.73 -24.68 17.03
N LEU A 358 -7.07 -23.61 16.55
CA LEU A 358 -7.05 -23.29 15.13
C LEU A 358 -6.21 -24.30 14.35
N PRO A 359 -6.69 -24.73 13.18
CA PRO A 359 -5.94 -25.59 12.31
C PRO A 359 -4.72 -24.89 11.72
N THR A 360 -3.73 -25.66 11.30
CA THR A 360 -2.53 -25.18 10.61
C THR A 360 -2.79 -25.00 9.11
N CYS A 361 -3.86 -24.27 8.76
CA CYS A 361 -4.27 -24.12 7.37
C CYS A 361 -3.20 -23.42 6.50
N ALA A 362 -2.52 -22.44 7.04
CA ALA A 362 -1.46 -21.73 6.32
C ALA A 362 -0.26 -22.62 5.96
N THR A 363 -0.07 -23.74 6.70
CA THR A 363 0.95 -24.75 6.38
C THR A 363 0.37 -25.99 5.68
N ASN A 364 -0.87 -25.91 5.25
CA ASN A 364 -1.55 -26.94 4.45
C ASN A 364 -2.43 -26.27 3.37
N PRO A 365 -1.83 -25.46 2.50
CA PRO A 365 -2.54 -24.75 1.47
C PRO A 365 -2.91 -25.65 0.30
N VAL A 366 -3.74 -25.10 -0.59
CA VAL A 366 -3.97 -25.66 -1.94
C VAL A 366 -3.55 -24.64 -2.99
N ILE A 367 -3.30 -25.11 -4.22
CA ILE A 367 -3.14 -24.23 -5.37
C ILE A 367 -4.55 -23.84 -5.84
N PRO A 368 -4.85 -22.56 -6.12
CA PRO A 368 -6.17 -22.14 -6.60
C PRO A 368 -6.66 -22.97 -7.78
N GLY A 369 -7.89 -23.46 -7.71
CA GLY A 369 -8.49 -24.26 -8.79
C GLY A 369 -7.97 -25.70 -8.92
N SER A 370 -6.99 -26.14 -8.15
CA SER A 370 -6.37 -27.47 -8.28
C SER A 370 -7.19 -28.58 -7.60
N THR A 371 -8.06 -28.22 -6.67
CA THR A 371 -8.88 -29.16 -5.92
C THR A 371 -10.20 -29.42 -6.66
N SER A 372 -10.60 -30.67 -6.74
CA SER A 372 -11.89 -31.03 -7.39
C SER A 372 -13.07 -30.34 -6.70
N GLY A 373 -13.85 -29.59 -7.45
CA GLY A 373 -14.97 -28.79 -6.95
C GLY A 373 -14.59 -27.36 -6.53
N SER A 374 -13.31 -26.97 -6.57
CA SER A 374 -12.91 -25.57 -6.41
C SER A 374 -13.44 -24.74 -7.56
N THR A 375 -13.91 -23.53 -7.23
CA THR A 375 -14.30 -22.50 -8.19
C THR A 375 -13.28 -21.36 -8.31
N ALA A 376 -12.17 -21.47 -7.58
CA ALA A 376 -11.12 -20.48 -7.63
C ALA A 376 -10.44 -20.43 -9.00
N THR A 377 -10.15 -19.24 -9.47
CA THR A 377 -9.33 -19.01 -10.67
C THR A 377 -8.30 -17.95 -10.38
N ASP A 378 -7.06 -18.16 -10.80
CA ASP A 378 -5.95 -17.24 -10.59
C ASP A 378 -5.40 -16.78 -11.94
N PHE A 379 -5.56 -15.49 -12.22
CA PHE A 379 -5.04 -14.86 -13.42
C PHE A 379 -3.70 -14.19 -13.10
N MET A 380 -2.63 -14.66 -13.68
CA MET A 380 -1.26 -14.24 -13.40
C MET A 380 -0.70 -13.37 -14.54
N LEU A 381 -0.22 -12.19 -14.22
CA LEU A 381 0.37 -11.23 -15.14
C LEU A 381 1.82 -10.93 -14.73
N PRO A 382 2.83 -11.57 -15.35
CA PRO A 382 4.24 -11.31 -15.06
C PRO A 382 4.61 -9.85 -15.42
N LEU A 383 5.02 -9.08 -14.42
CA LEU A 383 5.54 -7.72 -14.60
C LEU A 383 7.02 -7.80 -15.04
N GLY A 384 7.49 -6.83 -15.79
CA GLY A 384 8.91 -6.76 -16.19
C GLY A 384 9.31 -7.63 -17.37
N LEU A 385 8.55 -8.64 -17.72
CA LEU A 385 8.83 -9.52 -18.87
C LEU A 385 8.03 -9.15 -20.13
N VAL A 386 7.03 -8.29 -20.00
CA VAL A 386 6.15 -7.88 -21.08
C VAL A 386 6.27 -6.39 -21.32
N ALA A 387 7.10 -5.97 -22.24
CA ALA A 387 7.09 -4.60 -22.73
C ALA A 387 6.05 -4.46 -23.85
N ALA A 388 5.13 -3.51 -23.71
CA ALA A 388 3.96 -3.33 -24.59
C ALA A 388 4.34 -3.06 -26.06
N ASN A 389 5.58 -2.67 -26.34
CA ASN A 389 6.11 -2.42 -27.69
C ASN A 389 7.52 -2.98 -27.93
N ALA A 390 7.96 -3.93 -27.13
CA ALA A 390 9.35 -4.31 -27.16
C ALA A 390 9.66 -5.26 -28.32
N ALA A 391 10.36 -4.70 -29.28
CA ALA A 391 11.34 -5.44 -30.07
C ALA A 391 12.51 -5.97 -29.19
N THR A 392 12.60 -5.52 -27.94
CA THR A 392 13.62 -5.93 -26.95
C THR A 392 12.92 -6.38 -25.68
N ALA A 393 13.22 -7.60 -25.22
CA ALA A 393 12.84 -8.04 -23.88
C ALA A 393 13.36 -7.03 -22.84
N VAL A 394 12.51 -6.62 -21.90
CA VAL A 394 12.98 -5.83 -20.75
C VAL A 394 13.96 -6.72 -19.98
N ALA A 395 15.15 -6.22 -19.74
CA ALA A 395 16.20 -7.00 -19.13
C ALA A 395 15.88 -7.30 -17.66
N GLY A 396 15.80 -8.57 -17.33
CA GLY A 396 15.79 -9.06 -15.96
C GLY A 396 14.41 -9.05 -15.30
N ALA A 397 14.11 -10.17 -14.66
CA ALA A 397 12.99 -10.28 -13.76
C ALA A 397 13.23 -9.36 -12.56
N ALA A 398 12.39 -8.34 -12.38
CA ALA A 398 12.42 -7.46 -11.24
C ALA A 398 11.32 -7.84 -10.26
N ASP A 399 11.63 -7.80 -8.98
CA ASP A 399 10.63 -7.86 -7.92
C ASP A 399 9.78 -6.58 -7.87
N SER A 400 8.80 -6.54 -7.00
CA SER A 400 8.02 -5.35 -6.72
C SER A 400 7.77 -5.17 -5.22
N PHE A 401 7.94 -3.93 -4.75
CA PHE A 401 7.47 -3.46 -3.45
C PHE A 401 6.23 -2.57 -3.57
N SER A 402 5.78 -2.33 -4.80
CA SER A 402 4.63 -1.52 -5.14
C SER A 402 3.35 -2.33 -4.94
N SER A 403 2.54 -1.93 -3.98
CA SER A 403 1.22 -2.54 -3.81
C SER A 403 0.26 -2.07 -4.91
N PRO A 404 -0.57 -2.94 -5.47
CA PRO A 404 -1.53 -2.55 -6.49
C PRO A 404 -2.54 -1.54 -5.95
N PHE A 405 -2.88 -0.55 -6.76
CA PHE A 405 -3.94 0.42 -6.51
C PHE A 405 -5.06 0.24 -7.53
N ALA A 406 -6.24 -0.16 -7.07
CA ALA A 406 -7.40 -0.30 -7.92
C ALA A 406 -8.15 1.04 -8.03
N ASP A 407 -8.31 1.53 -9.25
CA ASP A 407 -9.27 2.58 -9.59
C ASP A 407 -10.59 1.90 -9.96
N TYR A 408 -11.54 1.94 -9.06
CA TYR A 408 -12.83 1.26 -9.22
C TYR A 408 -13.71 1.91 -10.29
N ALA A 409 -13.53 3.21 -10.54
CA ALA A 409 -14.31 3.92 -11.56
C ALA A 409 -13.99 3.44 -12.98
N THR A 410 -12.74 3.06 -13.23
CA THR A 410 -12.28 2.59 -14.54
C THR A 410 -11.97 1.10 -14.57
N ASP A 411 -12.13 0.39 -13.44
CA ASP A 411 -11.70 -1.00 -13.26
C ASP A 411 -10.27 -1.23 -13.74
N THR A 412 -9.39 -0.32 -13.31
CA THR A 412 -7.98 -0.35 -13.70
C THR A 412 -7.11 -0.46 -12.45
N THR A 413 -6.23 -1.44 -12.41
CA THR A 413 -5.22 -1.56 -11.37
C THR A 413 -3.88 -1.04 -11.88
N PHE A 414 -3.26 -0.18 -11.07
CA PHE A 414 -1.92 0.34 -11.30
C PHE A 414 -0.94 -0.30 -10.32
N VAL A 415 0.27 -0.62 -10.80
CA VAL A 415 1.32 -1.23 -9.99
C VAL A 415 2.70 -0.94 -10.58
N GLY A 416 3.68 -0.66 -9.74
CA GLY A 416 5.06 -0.46 -10.14
C GLY A 416 5.91 -1.73 -10.02
N ASP A 417 7.14 -1.68 -10.56
CA ASP A 417 8.17 -2.69 -10.31
C ASP A 417 9.49 -2.06 -9.83
N ASN A 418 10.45 -2.92 -9.50
CA ASN A 418 11.76 -2.48 -9.04
C ASN A 418 12.70 -2.06 -10.18
N ASN A 419 12.26 -2.10 -11.44
CA ASN A 419 12.97 -1.56 -12.60
C ASN A 419 12.44 -0.17 -13.01
N GLY A 420 11.55 0.40 -12.24
CA GLY A 420 10.99 1.73 -12.47
C GLY A 420 9.88 1.78 -13.51
N TYR A 421 9.27 0.65 -13.84
CA TYR A 421 8.10 0.61 -14.74
C TYR A 421 6.80 0.63 -13.96
N LEU A 422 5.86 1.43 -14.44
CA LEU A 422 4.47 1.45 -13.99
C LEU A 422 3.60 0.72 -14.99
N TYR A 423 2.82 -0.22 -14.51
CA TYR A 423 1.86 -1.03 -15.27
C TYR A 423 0.44 -0.58 -15.00
N ALA A 424 -0.44 -0.75 -15.98
CA ALA A 424 -1.87 -0.61 -15.83
C ALA A 424 -2.56 -1.86 -16.41
N ILE A 425 -3.47 -2.42 -15.64
CA ILE A 425 -4.24 -3.62 -15.98
C ILE A 425 -5.71 -3.24 -16.04
N THR A 426 -6.38 -3.52 -17.15
CA THR A 426 -7.79 -3.20 -17.35
C THR A 426 -8.44 -4.13 -18.38
N PRO A 427 -9.65 -4.67 -18.14
CA PRO A 427 -10.33 -4.64 -16.85
C PRO A 427 -9.55 -5.45 -15.82
N THR A 428 -9.69 -5.13 -14.52
CA THR A 428 -9.06 -5.92 -13.47
C THR A 428 -10.03 -6.94 -12.90
N PHE A 429 -11.22 -6.49 -12.47
CA PHE A 429 -12.18 -7.31 -11.73
C PHE A 429 -13.47 -7.62 -12.52
N THR A 430 -13.77 -6.90 -13.61
CA THR A 430 -15.05 -7.08 -14.34
C THR A 430 -14.93 -7.95 -15.58
N GLY A 431 -13.80 -8.57 -15.82
CA GLY A 431 -13.57 -9.39 -17.01
C GLY A 431 -12.23 -10.11 -16.95
N THR A 432 -11.69 -10.47 -18.11
CA THR A 432 -10.36 -11.08 -18.17
C THR A 432 -9.29 -10.00 -18.01
N PRO A 433 -8.46 -10.05 -16.96
CA PRO A 433 -7.41 -9.08 -16.74
C PRO A 433 -6.41 -9.02 -17.89
N ALA A 434 -6.05 -7.81 -18.31
CA ALA A 434 -5.12 -7.61 -19.42
C ALA A 434 -4.29 -6.33 -19.22
N TYR A 435 -3.07 -6.31 -19.78
CA TYR A 435 -2.28 -5.07 -19.83
C TYR A 435 -3.02 -4.02 -20.66
N LYS A 436 -3.13 -2.80 -20.14
CA LYS A 436 -3.91 -1.72 -20.75
C LYS A 436 -3.42 -1.31 -22.15
N GLY A 437 -2.16 -1.53 -22.46
CA GLY A 437 -1.57 -1.06 -23.71
C GLY A 437 -1.40 0.48 -23.77
N GLY A 438 -1.21 1.03 -24.98
CA GLY A 438 -0.90 2.46 -25.15
C GLY A 438 0.50 2.78 -24.67
N ASN A 439 0.65 3.69 -23.69
CA ASN A 439 1.95 3.99 -23.10
C ASN A 439 2.36 3.01 -22.01
N PHE A 440 1.45 2.17 -21.51
CA PHE A 440 1.77 1.18 -20.49
C PHE A 440 2.32 -0.12 -21.07
N PRO A 441 3.31 -0.76 -20.39
CA PRO A 441 4.02 -0.22 -19.21
C PRO A 441 4.88 0.99 -19.57
N VAL A 442 4.89 1.99 -18.68
CA VAL A 442 5.69 3.20 -18.86
C VAL A 442 6.90 3.17 -17.92
N GLN A 443 8.08 3.41 -18.43
CA GLN A 443 9.26 3.61 -17.60
C GLN A 443 9.21 5.02 -16.99
N VAL A 444 8.92 5.07 -15.71
CA VAL A 444 8.76 6.32 -14.94
C VAL A 444 10.10 6.75 -14.38
N SER A 445 10.83 5.80 -13.78
CA SER A 445 12.16 6.02 -13.23
C SER A 445 13.19 5.26 -14.04
N VAL A 446 14.24 5.96 -14.48
CA VAL A 446 15.29 5.36 -15.29
C VAL A 446 16.37 4.81 -14.37
N THR A 447 16.76 3.55 -14.57
CA THR A 447 17.95 3.00 -13.92
C THR A 447 19.17 3.83 -14.30
N PRO A 448 19.99 4.30 -13.35
CA PRO A 448 21.20 5.02 -13.67
C PRO A 448 22.11 4.20 -14.60
N ALA A 449 22.74 4.87 -15.55
CA ALA A 449 23.64 4.19 -16.48
C ALA A 449 24.79 3.48 -15.75
N SER A 450 25.21 2.32 -16.26
CA SER A 450 26.38 1.63 -15.73
C SER A 450 27.61 2.53 -15.81
N LEU A 451 28.36 2.57 -14.72
CA LEU A 451 29.56 3.37 -14.55
C LEU A 451 30.80 2.53 -14.85
N SER A 452 31.86 3.15 -15.36
CA SER A 452 33.12 2.48 -15.63
C SER A 452 34.14 2.78 -14.51
N PRO A 453 34.48 1.82 -13.68
CA PRO A 453 35.48 2.03 -12.62
C PRO A 453 36.85 2.23 -13.21
N THR A 454 37.63 3.13 -12.60
CA THR A 454 39.02 3.43 -13.01
C THR A 454 40.05 2.73 -12.14
N ALA A 455 39.69 2.33 -10.91
CA ALA A 455 40.51 1.51 -10.04
C ALA A 455 39.66 0.71 -9.07
N ILE A 456 40.10 -0.47 -8.69
CA ILE A 456 39.55 -1.28 -7.58
C ILE A 456 40.73 -1.78 -6.76
N THR A 457 40.72 -1.42 -5.48
CA THR A 457 41.69 -1.86 -4.46
C THR A 457 40.96 -2.46 -3.27
N ALA A 458 41.59 -3.35 -2.54
CA ALA A 458 40.96 -3.94 -1.36
C ALA A 458 41.96 -4.21 -0.24
N THR A 459 41.51 -3.97 0.99
CA THR A 459 42.06 -4.61 2.17
C THR A 459 41.40 -5.99 2.36
N THR A 460 41.68 -6.71 3.43
CA THR A 460 41.02 -7.99 3.71
C THR A 460 39.54 -7.84 4.10
N THR A 461 39.06 -6.62 4.35
CA THR A 461 37.70 -6.36 4.85
C THR A 461 36.94 -5.28 4.08
N VAL A 462 37.63 -4.41 3.36
CA VAL A 462 37.04 -3.28 2.64
C VAL A 462 37.52 -3.22 1.21
N VAL A 463 36.61 -3.13 0.26
CA VAL A 463 36.87 -2.87 -1.15
C VAL A 463 36.64 -1.40 -1.43
N THR A 464 37.57 -0.77 -2.15
CA THR A 464 37.44 0.62 -2.63
C THR A 464 37.38 0.61 -4.15
N VAL A 465 36.30 1.14 -4.69
CA VAL A 465 36.09 1.30 -6.14
C VAL A 465 36.18 2.78 -6.47
N THR A 466 37.13 3.13 -7.33
CA THR A 466 37.28 4.49 -7.87
C THR A 466 36.46 4.60 -9.14
N VAL A 467 35.39 5.37 -9.06
CA VAL A 467 34.42 5.57 -10.15
C VAL A 467 33.73 6.93 -9.97
N ALA A 468 33.69 7.74 -11.03
CA ALA A 468 32.89 8.95 -11.00
C ALA A 468 31.43 8.58 -10.92
N ASN A 469 30.75 9.01 -9.85
CA ASN A 469 29.39 8.59 -9.56
C ASN A 469 28.57 9.68 -8.87
N SER A 470 27.27 9.52 -8.95
CA SER A 470 26.26 10.29 -8.19
C SER A 470 25.41 9.36 -7.31
N LEU A 471 25.95 8.21 -6.95
CA LEU A 471 25.28 7.17 -6.16
C LEU A 471 25.14 7.59 -4.71
N SER A 472 24.29 6.89 -4.00
CA SER A 472 23.99 7.15 -2.59
C SER A 472 24.49 6.03 -1.69
N ILE A 473 24.84 6.32 -0.44
CA ILE A 473 25.17 5.30 0.56
C ILE A 473 23.96 4.36 0.71
N GLY A 474 24.24 3.05 0.63
CA GLY A 474 23.21 2.01 0.76
C GLY A 474 22.47 1.70 -0.54
N GLU A 475 22.68 2.44 -1.62
CA GLU A 475 22.22 2.03 -2.95
C GLU A 475 22.96 0.77 -3.37
N LEU A 476 22.21 -0.28 -3.73
CA LEU A 476 22.82 -1.52 -4.22
C LEU A 476 23.53 -1.22 -5.53
N VAL A 477 24.74 -1.74 -5.67
CA VAL A 477 25.47 -1.69 -6.92
C VAL A 477 25.86 -3.10 -7.34
N THR A 478 25.74 -3.42 -8.62
CA THR A 478 26.25 -4.66 -9.17
C THR A 478 27.58 -4.39 -9.84
N ILE A 479 28.65 -4.98 -9.33
CA ILE A 479 29.99 -4.92 -9.92
C ILE A 479 30.17 -6.16 -10.79
N ALA A 480 30.56 -5.96 -12.04
CA ALA A 480 30.78 -7.05 -12.98
C ALA A 480 32.01 -6.79 -13.86
N GLY A 481 32.56 -7.84 -14.45
CA GLY A 481 33.67 -7.74 -15.37
C GLY A 481 35.04 -7.47 -14.74
N VAL A 482 35.16 -7.45 -13.42
CA VAL A 482 36.46 -7.41 -12.74
C VAL A 482 37.15 -8.75 -12.91
N THR A 483 38.43 -8.73 -13.25
CA THR A 483 39.23 -9.95 -13.43
C THR A 483 40.54 -9.91 -12.64
N ALA A 484 41.11 -11.07 -12.39
CA ALA A 484 42.29 -11.21 -11.57
C ALA A 484 43.50 -10.48 -12.18
N ASN A 485 44.36 -9.93 -11.31
CA ASN A 485 45.63 -9.34 -11.63
C ASN A 485 46.66 -9.77 -10.58
N THR A 486 47.28 -10.89 -10.81
CA THR A 486 48.23 -11.50 -9.85
C THR A 486 49.44 -10.63 -9.57
N GLY A 487 49.83 -9.77 -10.53
CA GLY A 487 50.92 -8.81 -10.36
C GLY A 487 50.64 -7.74 -9.29
N ASN A 488 49.36 -7.46 -9.03
CA ASN A 488 48.90 -6.49 -8.02
C ASN A 488 48.19 -7.17 -6.83
N GLY A 489 48.35 -8.49 -6.69
CA GLY A 489 47.76 -9.24 -5.58
C GLY A 489 46.25 -9.57 -5.72
N CYS A 490 45.64 -9.25 -6.86
CA CYS A 490 44.22 -9.55 -7.08
C CYS A 490 44.08 -10.98 -7.64
N THR A 491 43.58 -11.90 -6.86
CA THR A 491 43.42 -13.31 -7.18
C THR A 491 41.98 -13.64 -7.63
N THR A 492 41.75 -14.81 -8.18
CA THR A 492 40.40 -15.28 -8.58
C THR A 492 39.41 -15.31 -7.39
N PRO A 493 39.79 -15.76 -6.17
CA PRO A 493 38.91 -15.66 -5.01
C PRO A 493 38.58 -14.22 -4.62
N ASP A 494 39.51 -13.27 -4.75
CA ASP A 494 39.24 -11.85 -4.47
C ASP A 494 38.20 -11.28 -5.44
N VAL A 495 38.36 -11.61 -6.72
CA VAL A 495 37.40 -11.24 -7.80
C VAL A 495 36.02 -11.80 -7.53
N ALA A 496 35.91 -13.03 -7.02
CA ALA A 496 34.62 -13.62 -6.67
C ALA A 496 33.89 -12.87 -5.52
N ALA A 497 34.67 -12.30 -4.58
CA ALA A 497 34.13 -11.48 -3.50
C ALA A 497 33.81 -10.03 -3.93
N ILE A 498 34.46 -9.53 -4.99
CA ILE A 498 34.25 -8.16 -5.51
C ILE A 498 33.07 -8.12 -6.49
N ASN A 499 33.00 -9.04 -7.46
CA ASN A 499 31.92 -9.11 -8.43
C ASN A 499 30.62 -9.57 -7.74
N GLY A 500 29.50 -9.06 -8.24
CA GLY A 500 28.18 -9.33 -7.69
C GLY A 500 27.53 -8.07 -7.11
N THR A 501 26.41 -8.27 -6.46
CA THR A 501 25.67 -7.18 -5.81
C THR A 501 26.33 -6.82 -4.49
N GLN A 502 26.67 -5.54 -4.32
CA GLN A 502 27.35 -4.99 -3.17
C GLN A 502 26.54 -3.84 -2.58
N THR A 503 26.66 -3.66 -1.26
CA THR A 503 26.06 -2.52 -0.56
C THR A 503 27.17 -1.56 -0.18
N PRO A 504 27.25 -0.36 -0.77
CA PRO A 504 28.24 0.62 -0.39
C PRO A 504 28.14 1.05 1.07
N ALA A 505 29.26 0.97 1.78
CA ALA A 505 29.40 1.41 3.17
C ALA A 505 29.82 2.88 3.27
N SER A 506 30.55 3.40 2.27
CA SER A 506 30.84 4.83 2.14
C SER A 506 30.87 5.26 0.69
N MET A 507 30.63 6.53 0.44
CA MET A 507 30.61 7.12 -0.90
C MET A 507 31.15 8.53 -0.95
N SER A 508 31.72 8.87 -2.12
CA SER A 508 32.08 10.23 -2.54
C SER A 508 31.80 10.36 -4.04
N ALA A 509 31.88 11.55 -4.60
CA ALA A 509 31.68 11.79 -6.04
C ALA A 509 32.61 10.97 -6.95
N THR A 510 33.69 10.42 -6.42
CA THR A 510 34.72 9.69 -7.19
C THR A 510 35.04 8.31 -6.66
N GLN A 511 34.47 7.89 -5.53
CA GLN A 511 34.75 6.60 -4.92
C GLN A 511 33.53 6.05 -4.19
N LEU A 512 33.42 4.72 -4.13
CA LEU A 512 32.57 3.99 -3.23
C LEU A 512 33.38 2.90 -2.50
N THR A 513 33.01 2.57 -1.28
CA THR A 513 33.56 1.45 -0.52
C THR A 513 32.44 0.52 -0.08
N PHE A 514 32.75 -0.76 0.04
CA PHE A 514 31.85 -1.76 0.62
C PHE A 514 32.65 -2.78 1.45
N ASP A 515 32.00 -3.37 2.41
CA ASP A 515 32.60 -4.41 3.25
C ASP A 515 32.49 -5.76 2.55
N ALA A 516 33.60 -6.45 2.40
CA ALA A 516 33.66 -7.80 1.86
C ALA A 516 34.85 -8.55 2.48
N THR A 517 34.67 -9.85 2.70
CA THR A 517 35.79 -10.70 3.11
C THR A 517 36.65 -11.01 1.87
N ILE A 518 37.78 -10.33 1.77
CA ILE A 518 38.75 -10.48 0.68
C ILE A 518 39.89 -11.38 1.17
N PRO A 519 40.15 -12.50 0.52
CA PRO A 519 41.20 -13.43 0.92
C PRO A 519 42.59 -12.80 1.00
N SER A 520 42.93 -11.86 0.08
CA SER A 520 44.21 -11.17 0.05
C SER A 520 44.01 -9.67 -0.23
N ALA A 521 44.72 -8.82 0.50
CA ALA A 521 44.72 -7.38 0.17
C ALA A 521 45.29 -7.18 -1.23
N THR A 522 44.60 -6.36 -2.04
CA THR A 522 45.01 -6.09 -3.43
C THR A 522 45.20 -4.59 -3.69
N THR A 523 46.24 -4.25 -4.44
CA THR A 523 46.52 -2.90 -4.92
C THR A 523 45.89 -2.56 -6.26
N GLY A 524 45.29 -3.54 -6.93
CA GLY A 524 44.52 -3.31 -8.17
C GLY A 524 44.13 -4.59 -8.89
N CYS A 525 42.86 -4.67 -9.29
CA CYS A 525 42.36 -5.72 -10.19
C CYS A 525 42.37 -5.26 -11.65
N THR A 526 42.20 -6.18 -12.57
CA THR A 526 42.06 -5.84 -14.01
C THR A 526 40.61 -5.42 -14.27
N LEU A 527 40.43 -4.31 -14.94
CA LEU A 527 39.12 -3.62 -15.13
C LEU A 527 38.65 -3.58 -16.58
N THR A 528 39.26 -4.34 -17.48
CA THR A 528 38.87 -4.33 -18.90
C THR A 528 37.44 -4.82 -19.05
N GLY A 529 36.53 -3.90 -19.37
CA GLY A 529 35.09 -4.18 -19.43
C GLY A 529 34.40 -4.27 -18.06
N ALA A 530 35.05 -3.89 -16.97
CA ALA A 530 34.41 -3.82 -15.67
C ALA A 530 33.36 -2.69 -15.63
N THR A 531 32.24 -2.98 -14.98
CA THR A 531 31.13 -2.05 -14.79
C THR A 531 30.70 -2.02 -13.33
N VAL A 532 30.22 -0.87 -12.88
CA VAL A 532 29.46 -0.66 -11.67
C VAL A 532 28.07 -0.24 -12.11
N THR A 533 27.11 -1.13 -12.01
CA THR A 533 25.72 -0.86 -12.37
C THR A 533 24.95 -0.51 -11.10
N PRO A 534 24.46 0.70 -10.96
CA PRO A 534 23.60 1.08 -9.86
C PRO A 534 22.35 0.20 -9.80
N GLY A 535 21.81 0.00 -8.61
CA GLY A 535 20.56 -0.72 -8.42
C GLY A 535 19.39 -0.02 -9.11
N SER A 536 18.37 -0.78 -9.45
CA SER A 536 17.16 -0.23 -10.05
C SER A 536 16.42 0.64 -9.04
N ASN A 537 15.86 1.76 -9.48
CA ASN A 537 14.94 2.53 -8.68
C ASN A 537 13.61 1.78 -8.60
N TYR A 538 13.27 1.25 -7.43
CA TYR A 538 11.95 0.68 -7.23
C TYR A 538 10.90 1.80 -7.13
N LEU A 539 9.71 1.52 -7.62
CA LEU A 539 8.57 2.42 -7.49
C LEU A 539 7.80 2.16 -6.19
N SER A 540 7.32 3.23 -5.57
CA SER A 540 6.35 3.17 -4.49
C SER A 540 4.99 2.65 -4.99
N SER A 541 4.06 2.42 -4.09
CA SER A 541 2.68 2.15 -4.48
C SER A 541 2.06 3.37 -5.17
N PRO A 542 1.45 3.23 -6.36
CA PRO A 542 0.79 4.33 -7.03
C PRO A 542 -0.47 4.76 -6.31
N VAL A 543 -0.88 6.01 -6.51
CA VAL A 543 -2.16 6.56 -6.06
C VAL A 543 -2.77 7.36 -7.19
N VAL A 544 -4.07 7.18 -7.43
CA VAL A 544 -4.79 7.93 -8.47
C VAL A 544 -5.60 9.03 -7.82
N ASP A 545 -5.54 10.25 -8.35
CA ASP A 545 -6.41 11.36 -7.95
C ASP A 545 -7.84 11.13 -8.48
N VAL A 546 -8.53 10.17 -7.90
CA VAL A 546 -9.88 9.73 -8.33
C VAL A 546 -10.92 10.85 -8.22
N GLY A 547 -10.70 11.85 -7.40
CA GLY A 547 -11.60 12.98 -7.17
C GLY A 547 -11.34 14.20 -8.06
N GLY A 548 -10.18 14.26 -8.68
CA GLY A 548 -9.72 15.44 -9.42
C GLY A 548 -9.38 15.13 -10.87
N THR A 549 -8.09 15.11 -11.16
CA THR A 549 -7.59 14.99 -12.53
C THR A 549 -7.64 13.57 -13.09
N GLY A 550 -7.71 12.54 -12.23
CA GLY A 550 -7.50 11.15 -12.61
C GLY A 550 -6.02 10.83 -12.89
N ASN A 551 -5.10 11.74 -12.53
CA ASN A 551 -3.67 11.53 -12.69
C ASN A 551 -3.14 10.52 -11.66
N ILE A 552 -2.06 9.87 -12.02
CA ILE A 552 -1.42 8.83 -11.23
C ILE A 552 -0.17 9.43 -10.60
N PHE A 553 -0.06 9.34 -9.29
CA PHE A 553 1.12 9.72 -8.52
C PHE A 553 1.89 8.48 -8.12
N VAL A 554 3.18 8.48 -8.38
CA VAL A 554 4.10 7.41 -7.99
C VAL A 554 5.46 8.02 -7.68
N SER A 555 6.14 7.46 -6.69
CA SER A 555 7.47 7.91 -6.28
C SER A 555 8.50 6.81 -6.50
N ASP A 556 9.77 7.16 -6.42
CA ASP A 556 10.86 6.17 -6.52
C ASP A 556 11.78 6.16 -5.30
N SER A 557 12.67 5.18 -5.27
CA SER A 557 13.70 5.02 -4.23
C SER A 557 14.75 6.14 -4.21
N SER A 558 14.78 6.96 -5.24
CA SER A 558 15.64 8.17 -5.31
C SER A 558 14.92 9.44 -4.85
N SER A 559 13.75 9.32 -4.22
CA SER A 559 12.92 10.42 -3.74
C SER A 559 12.41 11.36 -4.87
N ASN A 560 12.19 10.85 -6.06
CA ASN A 560 11.45 11.58 -7.08
C ASN A 560 9.97 11.25 -6.99
N LEU A 561 9.14 12.25 -7.20
CA LEU A 561 7.69 12.11 -7.36
C LEU A 561 7.32 12.39 -8.80
N TYR A 562 6.53 11.50 -9.37
CA TYR A 562 6.07 11.56 -10.76
C TYR A 562 4.55 11.72 -10.79
N GLU A 563 4.07 12.48 -11.76
CA GLU A 563 2.67 12.62 -12.08
C GLU A 563 2.44 12.20 -13.54
N LEU A 564 1.59 11.22 -13.76
CA LEU A 564 1.23 10.72 -15.08
C LEU A 564 -0.27 10.86 -15.28
N THR A 565 -0.67 11.03 -16.53
CA THR A 565 -2.09 10.93 -16.89
C THR A 565 -2.58 9.48 -16.78
N SER A 566 -3.88 9.28 -16.72
CA SER A 566 -4.50 7.93 -16.76
C SER A 566 -4.15 7.14 -18.02
N ALA A 567 -3.62 7.78 -19.06
CA ALA A 567 -3.12 7.15 -20.28
C ALA A 567 -1.61 6.81 -20.22
N GLY A 568 -0.93 7.09 -19.11
CA GLY A 568 0.50 6.81 -18.93
C GLY A 568 1.44 7.86 -19.58
N ALA A 569 0.93 9.01 -20.01
CA ALA A 569 1.79 10.11 -20.45
C ALA A 569 2.24 10.93 -19.22
N THR A 570 3.44 11.48 -19.27
CA THR A 570 3.92 12.43 -18.25
C THR A 570 2.97 13.63 -18.18
N ALA A 571 2.37 13.88 -17.03
CA ALA A 571 1.48 15.01 -16.80
C ALA A 571 2.26 16.24 -16.34
N ALA A 572 3.26 16.05 -15.46
CA ALA A 572 4.15 17.10 -14.98
C ALA A 572 5.60 16.65 -14.99
N THR A 573 6.52 17.60 -15.01
CA THR A 573 7.95 17.32 -14.79
C THR A 573 8.14 16.68 -13.41
N ALA A 574 8.94 15.61 -13.33
CA ALA A 574 9.23 14.93 -12.09
C ALA A 574 9.78 15.89 -11.02
N LEU A 575 9.24 15.80 -9.83
CA LEU A 575 9.65 16.62 -8.69
C LEU A 575 10.70 15.85 -7.87
N ALA A 576 11.93 16.33 -7.90
CA ALA A 576 12.99 15.78 -7.06
C ALA A 576 12.81 16.26 -5.62
N LEU A 577 12.45 15.35 -4.73
CA LEU A 577 12.26 15.61 -3.30
C LEU A 577 13.44 15.14 -2.45
N GLY A 578 14.44 14.53 -3.09
CA GLY A 578 15.71 14.16 -2.48
C GLY A 578 16.76 15.26 -2.62
N VAL A 579 17.86 15.12 -1.90
CA VAL A 579 18.95 16.10 -1.86
C VAL A 579 19.61 16.27 -3.23
N ASN A 580 19.58 17.50 -3.75
CA ASN A 580 20.32 17.86 -4.94
C ASN A 580 21.82 17.99 -4.55
N GLY A 581 22.65 17.04 -5.02
CA GLY A 581 24.10 17.07 -4.79
C GLY A 581 24.61 16.35 -3.56
N ALA A 582 23.78 15.78 -2.72
CA ALA A 582 24.25 14.94 -1.62
C ALA A 582 24.51 13.48 -2.10
N THR A 583 25.53 12.92 -1.47
CA THR A 583 26.09 11.60 -1.78
C THR A 583 25.21 10.42 -1.33
N ASN A 584 23.94 10.65 -0.92
CA ASN A 584 23.12 9.69 -0.19
C ASN A 584 21.73 9.44 -0.80
N LYS A 585 21.57 9.56 -2.11
CA LYS A 585 20.34 9.16 -2.80
C LYS A 585 20.32 7.63 -2.91
N GLY A 586 19.23 6.97 -2.47
CA GLY A 586 19.03 5.56 -2.79
C GLY A 586 19.50 4.54 -1.74
N ALA A 587 19.59 4.89 -0.46
CA ALA A 587 19.73 3.87 0.59
C ALA A 587 18.64 2.81 0.45
N ILE A 588 18.92 1.54 0.76
CA ILE A 588 17.99 0.39 0.64
C ILE A 588 16.63 0.66 1.30
N ASN A 589 16.59 1.60 2.23
CA ASN A 589 15.39 2.15 2.86
C ASN A 589 15.29 3.67 2.65
N GLY A 590 16.06 4.24 1.74
CA GLY A 590 15.99 5.63 1.31
C GLY A 590 14.86 5.88 0.32
N GLY A 591 14.66 7.14 -0.02
CA GLY A 591 13.64 7.53 -0.96
C GLY A 591 12.23 7.59 -0.36
N ILE A 592 11.23 7.52 -1.22
CA ILE A 592 9.83 7.49 -0.85
C ILE A 592 9.35 6.06 -1.08
N ARG A 593 9.09 5.33 0.00
CA ARG A 593 8.76 3.91 -0.06
C ARG A 593 7.27 3.66 -0.18
N ASP A 594 6.45 4.51 0.43
CA ASP A 594 5.01 4.36 0.46
C ASP A 594 4.32 5.26 -0.58
N GLY A 595 3.06 5.00 -0.88
CA GLY A 595 2.27 5.83 -1.78
C GLY A 595 2.04 7.23 -1.19
N ALA A 596 1.84 8.21 -2.07
CA ALA A 596 1.46 9.55 -1.67
C ALA A 596 0.06 9.57 -1.04
N ILE A 597 -0.17 10.54 -0.17
CA ILE A 597 -1.52 10.94 0.24
C ILE A 597 -1.93 12.12 -0.63
N ILE A 598 -3.13 12.07 -1.21
CA ILE A 598 -3.63 13.08 -2.14
C ILE A 598 -4.89 13.73 -1.57
N ASP A 599 -4.87 15.05 -1.40
CA ASP A 599 -6.05 15.87 -1.13
C ASP A 599 -6.56 16.47 -2.44
N SER A 600 -7.54 15.80 -3.04
CA SER A 600 -8.15 16.21 -4.30
C SER A 600 -8.87 17.54 -4.22
N THR A 601 -9.34 17.96 -3.04
CA THR A 601 -10.06 19.22 -2.86
C THR A 601 -9.13 20.42 -2.94
N ASN A 602 -7.97 20.33 -2.27
CA ASN A 602 -7.02 21.41 -2.18
C ASN A 602 -5.92 21.35 -3.24
N GLY A 603 -5.83 20.28 -4.04
CA GLY A 603 -4.77 20.09 -5.04
C GLY A 603 -3.38 19.98 -4.43
N VAL A 604 -3.29 19.38 -3.26
CA VAL A 604 -2.04 19.14 -2.54
C VAL A 604 -1.89 17.66 -2.18
N GLY A 605 -0.66 17.25 -1.97
CA GLY A 605 -0.37 15.90 -1.51
C GLY A 605 0.78 15.86 -0.53
N TYR A 606 0.97 14.70 0.08
CA TYR A 606 1.96 14.48 1.14
C TYR A 606 2.71 13.18 0.90
N VAL A 607 4.03 13.26 1.08
CA VAL A 607 4.92 12.10 1.08
C VAL A 607 5.90 12.19 2.23
N VAL A 608 6.43 11.07 2.67
CA VAL A 608 7.55 11.02 3.60
C VAL A 608 8.77 10.51 2.86
N ALA A 609 9.80 11.33 2.78
CA ALA A 609 11.10 10.94 2.26
C ALA A 609 12.02 10.55 3.42
N ALA A 610 12.68 9.41 3.28
CA ALA A 610 13.57 8.88 4.32
C ALA A 610 14.85 9.70 4.47
N CYS A 611 15.29 10.36 3.42
CA CYS A 611 16.49 11.18 3.36
C CYS A 611 16.20 12.57 2.85
N ASN A 612 16.65 13.56 3.55
CA ASN A 612 16.32 14.98 3.44
C ASN A 612 16.45 15.59 2.05
N PRO A 613 15.44 16.30 1.62
CA PRO A 613 15.57 17.33 0.60
C PRO A 613 15.98 18.67 1.23
N ASN A 614 17.22 19.06 1.09
CA ASN A 614 17.73 20.38 1.52
C ASN A 614 17.25 21.56 0.63
N THR A 615 16.14 21.40 -0.09
CA THR A 615 15.76 22.38 -1.12
C THR A 615 14.79 23.46 -0.67
N LEU A 616 14.25 23.37 0.54
CA LEU A 616 13.21 24.30 1.00
C LEU A 616 13.66 25.31 2.07
N GLY A 617 14.94 25.67 2.13
CA GLY A 617 15.38 26.89 2.80
C GLY A 617 15.91 26.75 4.23
N GLU A 618 16.12 25.54 4.73
CA GLU A 618 16.94 25.37 5.92
C GLU A 618 18.42 25.30 5.52
N ALA A 619 19.25 26.11 6.16
CA ALA A 619 20.67 26.14 5.90
C ALA A 619 21.28 24.77 6.15
N ASP A 620 21.84 24.17 5.10
CA ASP A 620 22.65 22.96 5.20
C ASP A 620 23.80 23.21 6.17
N THR A 621 23.69 22.65 7.38
CA THR A 621 24.76 22.70 8.35
C THR A 621 25.82 21.63 8.09
N GLY A 622 25.81 20.98 6.91
CA GLY A 622 26.78 19.95 6.53
C GLY A 622 26.59 18.61 7.24
N THR A 623 25.52 18.45 7.99
CA THR A 623 25.12 17.20 8.63
C THR A 623 24.10 16.48 7.75
N MET A 624 24.32 15.20 7.51
CA MET A 624 23.50 14.37 6.62
C MET A 624 22.01 14.36 7.00
N GLY A 625 21.15 14.31 5.98
CA GLY A 625 19.75 14.63 6.05
C GLY A 625 18.88 13.72 6.90
N ASN A 626 17.84 14.30 7.41
CA ASN A 626 16.81 13.70 8.26
C ASN A 626 15.62 13.24 7.42
N ALA A 627 14.81 12.32 7.93
CA ALA A 627 13.52 12.00 7.32
C ALA A 627 12.60 13.23 7.37
N GLY A 628 11.83 13.44 6.32
CA GLY A 628 10.96 14.60 6.20
C GLY A 628 9.59 14.33 5.63
N LEU A 629 8.60 14.97 6.22
CA LEU A 629 7.26 15.10 5.68
C LEU A 629 7.24 16.26 4.69
N ILE A 630 6.79 16.01 3.47
CA ILE A 630 6.80 16.98 2.39
C ILE A 630 5.37 17.19 1.91
N GLN A 631 4.94 18.45 1.91
CA GLN A 631 3.74 18.87 1.22
C GLN A 631 4.11 19.28 -0.20
N PHE A 632 3.40 18.78 -1.20
CA PHE A 632 3.53 19.20 -2.58
C PHE A 632 2.18 19.66 -3.15
N SER A 633 2.22 20.54 -4.15
CA SER A 633 1.07 20.96 -4.95
C SER A 633 1.14 20.32 -6.33
N PHE A 634 0.00 19.94 -6.87
CA PHE A 634 -0.15 19.36 -8.22
C PHE A 634 -1.17 20.11 -9.08
N THR A 635 -1.35 21.40 -8.83
CA THR A 635 -2.28 22.22 -9.60
C THR A 635 -1.75 22.51 -11.00
N SER A 636 -2.63 22.47 -12.01
CA SER A 636 -2.33 22.83 -13.41
C SER A 636 -1.22 21.96 -14.04
N ASN A 637 -1.17 20.68 -13.75
CA ASN A 637 -0.15 19.74 -14.23
C ASN A 637 1.29 20.20 -13.91
N THR A 638 1.46 20.78 -12.75
CA THR A 638 2.75 21.21 -12.23
C THR A 638 2.95 20.68 -10.83
N LEU A 639 4.00 19.88 -10.64
CA LEU A 639 4.43 19.43 -9.33
C LEU A 639 5.36 20.47 -8.70
N THR A 640 5.03 20.91 -7.50
CA THR A 640 5.85 21.88 -6.76
C THR A 640 5.92 21.49 -5.29
N ALA A 641 7.11 21.42 -4.70
CA ALA A 641 7.26 21.29 -3.27
C ALA A 641 6.82 22.59 -2.58
N VAL A 642 5.91 22.48 -1.61
CA VAL A 642 5.32 23.63 -0.91
C VAL A 642 5.98 23.84 0.45
N ALA A 643 6.14 22.78 1.22
CA ALA A 643 6.71 22.82 2.55
C ALA A 643 7.42 21.50 2.91
N PHE A 644 8.38 21.62 3.79
CA PHE A 644 9.13 20.51 4.35
C PHE A 644 9.12 20.59 5.88
N ALA A 645 8.76 19.49 6.56
CA ALA A 645 8.75 19.40 8.01
C ALA A 645 9.63 18.23 8.47
N GLY A 646 10.64 18.52 9.27
CA GLY A 646 11.58 17.52 9.75
C GLY A 646 10.97 16.54 10.75
N LEU A 647 11.03 15.26 10.46
CA LEU A 647 10.53 14.21 11.34
C LEU A 647 11.53 13.75 12.37
N ASP A 648 12.84 13.85 12.08
CA ASP A 648 13.91 13.39 12.96
C ASP A 648 14.49 14.56 13.79
N THR A 649 15.03 14.26 14.99
CA THR A 649 15.71 15.24 15.88
C THR A 649 17.19 14.94 16.07
N GLY A 650 17.70 13.86 15.53
CA GLY A 650 19.09 13.43 15.70
C GLY A 650 19.86 13.41 14.38
N ALA A 651 21.09 13.85 14.40
CA ALA A 651 21.98 13.76 13.27
C ALA A 651 22.08 12.32 12.77
N ASN A 652 21.67 12.06 11.50
CA ASN A 652 22.26 11.03 10.64
C ASN A 652 21.74 9.61 10.70
N GLN A 653 20.51 9.33 11.09
CA GLN A 653 20.15 7.93 11.29
C GLN A 653 19.54 7.22 10.09
N ASN A 654 18.78 7.92 9.26
CA ASN A 654 18.08 7.27 8.15
C ASN A 654 18.91 7.19 6.85
N CYS A 655 19.99 7.95 6.75
CA CYS A 655 20.77 8.08 5.52
C CYS A 655 22.17 7.47 5.58
N THR A 656 22.66 7.04 6.74
CA THR A 656 24.05 6.55 6.92
C THR A 656 24.18 5.08 7.27
N THR A 657 23.15 4.48 7.80
CA THR A 657 23.07 3.03 8.07
C THR A 657 21.86 2.48 7.33
N ALA A 658 21.75 1.16 7.16
CA ALA A 658 20.57 0.51 6.60
C ALA A 658 19.32 1.14 7.24
N GLY A 659 18.82 2.21 6.61
CA GLY A 659 17.85 3.13 7.20
C GLY A 659 16.54 2.41 7.51
N PHE A 660 15.85 2.88 8.53
CA PHE A 660 14.52 2.36 8.83
C PHE A 660 13.52 2.90 7.79
N PRO A 661 12.63 2.08 7.26
CA PRO A 661 11.63 2.54 6.32
C PRO A 661 10.74 3.59 6.97
N THR A 662 10.43 4.64 6.23
CA THR A 662 9.42 5.63 6.56
C THR A 662 8.18 5.39 5.73
N TYR A 663 7.02 5.66 6.31
CA TYR A 663 5.73 5.42 5.69
C TYR A 663 4.95 6.72 5.54
N ALA A 664 3.90 6.70 4.73
CA ALA A 664 3.02 7.83 4.53
C ALA A 664 2.49 8.38 5.87
N PRO A 665 2.31 9.71 5.97
CA PRO A 665 1.72 10.33 7.15
C PRO A 665 0.22 10.00 7.24
N THR A 666 -0.43 10.42 8.32
CA THR A 666 -1.89 10.36 8.43
C THR A 666 -2.41 11.71 8.90
N PRO A 667 -3.55 12.20 8.38
CA PRO A 667 -4.21 13.39 8.93
C PRO A 667 -4.97 13.05 10.21
N ASP A 668 -5.29 14.07 11.02
CA ASP A 668 -6.26 13.98 12.09
C ASP A 668 -7.70 14.14 11.54
N ASP A 669 -8.73 13.87 12.37
CA ASP A 669 -10.13 14.07 11.97
C ASP A 669 -10.46 15.54 11.62
N ARG A 670 -9.77 16.51 12.23
CA ARG A 670 -9.96 17.95 11.94
C ARG A 670 -9.56 18.29 10.51
N TYR A 671 -8.61 17.60 9.93
CA TYR A 671 -8.21 17.79 8.54
C TYR A 671 -9.39 17.58 7.58
N TYR A 672 -10.20 16.55 7.80
CA TYR A 672 -11.38 16.27 6.97
C TYR A 672 -12.47 17.33 7.11
N VAL A 673 -12.64 17.87 8.30
CA VAL A 673 -13.76 18.77 8.63
C VAL A 673 -13.41 20.23 8.39
N LEU A 674 -12.24 20.66 8.83
CA LEU A 674 -11.80 22.05 8.79
C LEU A 674 -10.95 22.35 7.54
N GLY A 675 -10.30 21.32 6.97
CA GLY A 675 -9.33 21.49 5.90
C GLY A 675 -8.06 22.20 6.38
N ILE A 676 -7.37 22.87 5.47
CA ILE A 676 -6.06 23.49 5.70
C ILE A 676 -6.01 24.98 5.34
N GLY A 677 -7.12 25.54 4.85
CA GLY A 677 -7.15 26.86 4.19
C GLY A 677 -7.21 28.06 5.14
N SER A 678 -7.46 27.87 6.44
CA SER A 678 -7.57 28.97 7.38
C SER A 678 -6.24 29.70 7.63
N ALA A 679 -6.31 31.02 7.83
CA ALA A 679 -5.16 31.81 8.25
C ALA A 679 -4.78 31.62 9.73
N THR A 680 -5.61 30.89 10.50
CA THR A 680 -5.37 30.62 11.92
C THR A 680 -5.25 29.12 12.12
N VAL A 681 -4.21 28.67 12.83
CA VAL A 681 -3.95 27.24 13.15
C VAL A 681 -5.15 26.56 13.81
N ALA A 682 -5.84 27.23 14.71
CA ALA A 682 -6.97 26.67 15.45
C ALA A 682 -8.15 26.22 14.56
N ASN A 683 -8.21 26.71 13.32
CA ASN A 683 -9.28 26.41 12.37
C ASN A 683 -8.80 25.55 11.19
N ASN A 684 -7.69 24.86 11.35
CA ASN A 684 -7.15 23.91 10.39
C ASN A 684 -6.94 22.53 11.04
N GLY A 685 -6.87 21.51 10.22
CA GLY A 685 -6.45 20.17 10.63
C GLY A 685 -4.95 20.04 10.85
N GLU A 686 -4.52 18.86 11.17
CA GLU A 686 -3.14 18.48 11.37
C GLU A 686 -2.78 17.28 10.51
N ILE A 687 -1.47 17.10 10.25
CA ILE A 687 -0.94 15.88 9.64
C ILE A 687 0.17 15.31 10.51
N ILE A 688 0.13 14.01 10.71
CA ILE A 688 1.00 13.30 11.65
C ILE A 688 1.96 12.43 10.86
N GLY A 689 3.24 12.62 11.09
CA GLY A 689 4.30 11.80 10.54
C GLY A 689 5.09 11.09 11.62
N ALA A 690 5.75 10.01 11.22
CA ALA A 690 6.61 9.22 12.10
C ALA A 690 7.95 8.95 11.45
N ALA A 691 9.01 8.98 12.25
CA ALA A 691 10.33 8.53 11.82
C ALA A 691 11.05 7.80 12.95
N SER A 692 11.93 6.90 12.56
CA SER A 692 12.81 6.17 13.45
C SER A 692 14.17 6.87 13.54
N GLY A 693 14.70 7.03 14.74
CA GLY A 693 16.00 7.65 14.95
C GLY A 693 16.80 6.95 16.07
N THR A 694 18.09 7.30 16.26
CA THR A 694 18.94 6.72 17.34
C THR A 694 18.49 7.06 18.74
N GLY A 695 17.67 8.08 18.87
CA GLY A 695 17.12 8.49 20.15
C GLY A 695 15.79 7.82 20.47
N GLY A 696 15.31 6.89 19.65
CA GLY A 696 13.98 6.30 19.67
C GLY A 696 13.11 6.82 18.52
N GLN A 697 11.88 6.34 18.47
CA GLN A 697 10.91 6.75 17.47
C GLN A 697 10.19 8.01 17.93
N GLN A 698 9.86 8.87 16.98
CA GLN A 698 9.13 10.09 17.23
C GLN A 698 7.92 10.19 16.31
N LEU A 699 6.80 10.52 16.92
CA LEU A 699 5.59 10.96 16.24
C LEU A 699 5.55 12.49 16.33
N LYS A 700 5.28 13.14 15.22
CA LYS A 700 5.15 14.59 15.15
C LYS A 700 3.89 14.97 14.41
N ALA A 701 3.09 15.85 14.99
CA ALA A 701 1.96 16.47 14.35
C ALA A 701 2.34 17.88 13.88
N PHE A 702 1.85 18.26 12.71
CA PHE A 702 2.12 19.56 12.10
C PHE A 702 0.81 20.19 11.66
N GLN A 703 0.64 21.46 12.04
CA GLN A 703 -0.52 22.27 11.70
C GLN A 703 -0.32 22.96 10.35
N PHE A 704 -1.40 23.57 9.87
CA PHE A 704 -1.39 24.36 8.64
C PHE A 704 -1.70 25.83 8.95
N VAL A 705 -1.15 26.71 8.10
CA VAL A 705 -1.52 28.14 8.05
C VAL A 705 -1.66 28.51 6.58
N SER A 706 -2.83 29.00 6.18
CA SER A 706 -3.09 29.41 4.80
C SER A 706 -2.67 28.34 3.78
N SER A 707 -3.09 27.13 4.01
CA SER A 707 -2.82 25.93 3.18
C SER A 707 -1.36 25.46 3.17
N THR A 708 -0.50 26.04 3.99
CA THR A 708 0.92 25.65 4.05
C THR A 708 1.22 24.91 5.35
N LEU A 709 1.86 23.76 5.23
CA LEU A 709 2.35 22.95 6.34
C LEU A 709 3.39 23.74 7.14
N GLN A 710 3.23 23.77 8.46
CA GLN A 710 4.20 24.42 9.35
C GLN A 710 5.43 23.53 9.55
N THR A 711 6.60 24.14 9.58
CA THR A 711 7.87 23.39 9.73
C THR A 711 8.18 23.02 11.18
N THR A 712 7.60 23.74 12.14
CA THR A 712 7.73 23.44 13.56
C THR A 712 6.56 22.55 13.97
N PRO A 713 6.81 21.37 14.53
CA PRO A 713 5.74 20.53 15.03
C PRO A 713 5.07 21.20 16.23
N ASP A 714 3.76 21.15 16.28
CA ASP A 714 2.99 21.61 17.46
C ASP A 714 2.86 20.52 18.51
N MET A 715 3.00 19.25 18.13
CA MET A 715 3.06 18.11 19.03
C MET A 715 4.28 17.24 18.71
N ILE A 716 5.07 16.96 19.73
CA ILE A 716 6.12 15.93 19.68
C ILE A 716 5.76 14.92 20.75
N ASP A 717 5.63 13.67 20.35
CA ASP A 717 5.44 12.61 21.32
C ASP A 717 6.70 12.45 22.18
N LYS A 718 6.53 12.63 23.51
CA LYS A 718 7.52 12.30 24.53
C LYS A 718 6.79 11.61 25.70
N PRO A 719 7.18 10.47 26.13
CA PRO A 719 8.50 9.88 26.04
C PRO A 719 8.71 9.15 24.72
N GLN A 720 9.97 9.08 24.31
CA GLN A 720 10.40 8.20 23.23
C GLN A 720 9.67 6.87 23.35
N ILE A 721 8.84 6.58 22.38
CA ILE A 721 8.24 5.26 22.28
C ILE A 721 9.39 4.36 21.82
N GLY A 722 10.06 3.69 22.77
CA GLY A 722 11.20 2.80 22.53
C GLY A 722 12.60 3.39 22.82
N THR A 723 13.51 2.52 23.20
CA THR A 723 14.89 2.83 23.60
C THR A 723 15.95 2.33 22.60
N GLY A 724 15.59 2.10 21.34
CA GLY A 724 16.52 1.54 20.36
C GLY A 724 16.17 1.91 18.93
N ALA A 725 17.00 1.49 17.99
CA ALA A 725 16.73 1.51 16.59
C ALA A 725 15.56 0.56 16.30
N SER A 726 14.37 1.09 16.18
CA SER A 726 13.15 0.30 16.07
C SER A 726 12.33 0.75 14.86
N VAL A 727 11.52 -0.15 14.35
CA VAL A 727 10.70 0.05 13.16
C VAL A 727 9.30 0.44 13.59
N ILE A 728 8.78 1.52 13.02
CA ILE A 728 7.40 1.97 13.18
C ILE A 728 6.55 1.36 12.06
N SER A 729 5.33 0.92 12.36
CA SER A 729 4.33 0.58 11.33
C SER A 729 3.82 1.86 10.65
N PRO A 730 3.21 1.77 9.47
CA PRO A 730 2.34 2.83 8.96
C PRO A 730 1.34 3.27 10.02
N LEU A 731 1.05 4.56 10.05
CA LEU A 731 0.11 5.17 10.98
C LEU A 731 -1.32 4.93 10.50
N THR A 732 -2.22 4.62 11.42
CA THR A 732 -3.65 4.50 11.13
C THR A 732 -4.43 5.33 12.15
N GLU A 733 -5.00 6.42 11.70
CA GLU A 733 -5.85 7.29 12.50
C GLU A 733 -7.30 6.81 12.41
N PHE A 734 -8.03 7.01 13.48
CA PHE A 734 -9.43 6.69 13.55
C PHE A 734 -10.19 7.54 14.56
N PHE A 735 -11.17 8.32 14.10
CA PHE A 735 -12.04 9.12 14.94
C PHE A 735 -13.29 8.35 15.39
N ILE A 736 -13.60 8.42 16.69
CA ILE A 736 -14.79 7.81 17.26
C ILE A 736 -15.85 8.86 17.57
N ASN A 737 -16.79 9.05 16.67
CA ASN A 737 -17.97 9.85 16.92
C ASN A 737 -19.06 9.04 17.67
N SER A 738 -18.73 8.55 18.87
CA SER A 738 -19.53 7.51 19.57
C SER A 738 -20.55 8.04 20.55
N GLN A 739 -20.47 9.32 20.95
CA GLN A 739 -21.41 9.88 21.92
C GLN A 739 -22.44 10.78 21.25
N LEU A 740 -23.71 10.40 21.35
CA LEU A 740 -24.83 11.29 21.07
C LEU A 740 -25.37 11.79 22.41
N LEU A 741 -25.14 13.07 22.72
CA LEU A 741 -25.52 13.71 23.96
C LEU A 741 -26.79 14.54 23.76
N THR A 742 -27.75 14.39 24.65
CA THR A 742 -28.90 15.29 24.71
C THR A 742 -28.49 16.55 25.48
N VAL A 743 -28.52 17.69 24.81
CA VAL A 743 -28.13 18.97 25.39
C VAL A 743 -29.30 19.54 26.18
N SER A 744 -29.06 19.89 27.44
CA SER A 744 -30.06 20.48 28.33
C SER A 744 -29.86 21.98 28.59
N GLY A 745 -28.69 22.53 28.22
CA GLY A 745 -28.41 23.96 28.33
C GLY A 745 -27.17 24.34 27.52
N VAL A 746 -27.16 25.57 26.99
CA VAL A 746 -26.01 26.18 26.34
C VAL A 746 -25.91 27.64 26.73
N THR A 747 -24.79 28.01 27.33
CA THR A 747 -24.44 29.41 27.62
C THR A 747 -23.08 29.75 27.03
N ALA A 748 -22.82 30.99 26.72
CA ALA A 748 -21.56 31.41 26.17
C ALA A 748 -21.09 32.76 26.71
N THR A 749 -19.80 32.88 26.96
CA THR A 749 -19.11 34.16 27.00
C THR A 749 -18.76 34.59 25.58
N THR A 750 -18.00 35.64 25.39
CA THR A 750 -17.50 36.01 24.05
C THR A 750 -16.41 35.06 23.52
N THR A 751 -15.90 34.17 24.35
CA THR A 751 -14.78 33.28 23.99
C THR A 751 -14.98 31.81 24.35
N VAL A 752 -15.89 31.48 25.27
CA VAL A 752 -16.12 30.13 25.78
C VAL A 752 -17.58 29.76 25.72
N VAL A 753 -17.89 28.63 25.14
CA VAL A 753 -19.23 28.02 25.18
C VAL A 753 -19.25 26.93 26.23
N THR A 754 -20.27 26.97 27.12
CA THR A 754 -20.51 25.93 28.11
C THR A 754 -21.79 25.16 27.73
N VAL A 755 -21.66 23.86 27.58
CA VAL A 755 -22.73 22.94 27.23
C VAL A 755 -23.07 22.07 28.43
N THR A 756 -24.35 22.07 28.81
CA THR A 756 -24.87 21.18 29.87
C THR A 756 -25.43 19.91 29.21
N ALA A 757 -24.80 18.79 29.45
CA ALA A 757 -25.23 17.50 28.98
C ALA A 757 -24.57 16.42 29.86
N ASN A 758 -25.31 15.34 30.18
CA ASN A 758 -24.67 14.17 30.77
C ASN A 758 -23.71 13.53 29.76
N ASN A 759 -22.43 13.49 30.08
CA ASN A 759 -21.41 13.08 29.15
C ASN A 759 -20.28 12.30 29.83
N THR A 760 -19.43 11.66 29.02
CA THR A 760 -18.20 11.01 29.41
C THR A 760 -17.02 11.57 28.62
N LEU A 761 -17.16 12.76 28.04
CA LEU A 761 -16.12 13.43 27.29
C LEU A 761 -14.89 13.74 28.17
N ALA A 762 -13.75 13.77 27.58
CA ALA A 762 -12.51 14.23 28.17
C ALA A 762 -12.03 15.52 27.51
N VAL A 763 -11.11 16.21 28.13
CA VAL A 763 -10.39 17.32 27.51
C VAL A 763 -9.74 16.81 26.22
N ASN A 764 -9.82 17.60 25.17
CA ASN A 764 -9.36 17.32 23.81
C ASN A 764 -10.22 16.33 22.99
N ASP A 765 -11.32 15.80 23.51
CA ASP A 765 -12.29 15.13 22.64
C ASP A 765 -12.85 16.13 21.63
N LEU A 766 -13.15 15.64 20.43
CA LEU A 766 -13.78 16.44 19.39
C LEU A 766 -15.30 16.33 19.49
N ILE A 767 -16.02 17.45 19.31
CA ILE A 767 -17.49 17.48 19.36
C ILE A 767 -18.08 18.32 18.23
N THR A 768 -19.26 17.94 17.79
CA THR A 768 -20.12 18.78 16.95
C THR A 768 -21.42 19.04 17.68
N LEU A 769 -21.76 20.33 17.87
CA LEU A 769 -23.00 20.74 18.47
C LEU A 769 -24.01 21.15 17.39
N SER A 770 -25.26 20.71 17.51
CA SER A 770 -26.30 21.01 16.54
C SER A 770 -27.66 21.18 17.19
N GLY A 771 -28.57 21.90 16.51
CA GLY A 771 -29.93 22.08 16.95
C GLY A 771 -30.14 23.13 18.06
N VAL A 772 -29.11 23.88 18.42
CA VAL A 772 -29.25 25.06 19.26
C VAL A 772 -29.93 26.14 18.44
N THR A 773 -30.91 26.84 19.04
CA THR A 773 -31.65 27.90 18.37
C THR A 773 -31.64 29.20 19.18
N SER A 774 -31.84 30.31 18.48
CA SER A 774 -31.84 31.65 19.09
C SER A 774 -33.08 31.93 19.95
N ASN A 775 -32.90 32.81 20.91
CA ASN A 775 -34.00 33.38 21.75
C ASN A 775 -33.61 34.77 22.23
N ALA A 776 -34.35 35.36 23.16
CA ALA A 776 -34.09 36.68 23.70
C ALA A 776 -32.73 36.82 24.42
N ASN A 777 -32.12 35.69 24.86
CA ASN A 777 -30.86 35.63 25.60
C ASN A 777 -29.64 35.20 24.70
N CYS A 778 -29.87 34.86 23.43
CA CYS A 778 -28.89 34.27 22.52
C CYS A 778 -29.29 34.63 21.10
N SER A 779 -28.50 35.44 20.43
CA SER A 779 -28.78 35.92 19.07
C SER A 779 -28.57 34.84 17.99
N ALA A 780 -29.11 35.08 16.81
CA ALA A 780 -28.93 34.16 15.69
C ALA A 780 -27.47 34.09 15.25
N THR A 781 -26.70 35.16 15.41
CA THR A 781 -25.26 35.18 15.10
C THR A 781 -24.44 34.39 16.12
N ASP A 782 -24.84 34.42 17.42
CA ASP A 782 -24.22 33.63 18.47
C ASP A 782 -24.48 32.12 18.20
N VAL A 783 -25.74 31.78 17.85
CA VAL A 783 -26.12 30.40 17.49
C VAL A 783 -25.33 29.86 16.30
N SER A 784 -25.07 30.70 15.30
CA SER A 784 -24.25 30.31 14.16
C SER A 784 -22.81 29.93 14.56
N ALA A 785 -22.24 30.69 15.50
CA ALA A 785 -20.92 30.39 16.04
C ALA A 785 -20.93 29.17 16.99
N ILE A 786 -22.00 28.98 17.75
CA ILE A 786 -22.15 27.83 18.68
C ILE A 786 -22.36 26.50 17.94
N ASN A 787 -23.20 26.47 16.88
CA ASN A 787 -23.42 25.29 16.05
C ASN A 787 -22.33 25.11 14.97
N GLY A 788 -21.28 25.88 15.06
CA GLY A 788 -20.25 26.01 14.01
C GLY A 788 -19.21 24.90 14.00
N GLY A 789 -19.52 23.78 13.32
CA GLY A 789 -18.49 22.78 12.97
C GLY A 789 -17.99 21.93 14.15
N LEU A 790 -16.83 21.31 13.95
CA LEU A 790 -16.14 20.48 14.92
C LEU A 790 -15.41 21.37 15.93
N GLN A 791 -15.61 21.11 17.21
CA GLN A 791 -15.04 21.88 18.33
C GLN A 791 -14.21 20.96 19.22
N THR A 792 -13.18 21.50 19.87
CA THR A 792 -12.36 20.77 20.81
C THR A 792 -12.81 21.03 22.25
N VAL A 793 -13.01 19.99 23.02
CA VAL A 793 -13.38 20.09 24.44
C VAL A 793 -12.21 20.63 25.26
N VAL A 794 -12.40 21.78 25.88
CA VAL A 794 -11.38 22.43 26.74
C VAL A 794 -11.51 21.99 28.20
N THR A 795 -12.74 21.84 28.69
CA THR A 795 -12.98 21.24 30.01
C THR A 795 -14.16 20.27 29.94
N ALA A 796 -14.13 19.21 30.73
CA ALA A 796 -15.20 18.25 30.82
C ALA A 796 -15.43 17.79 32.26
N THR A 797 -16.73 17.68 32.61
CA THR A 797 -17.25 17.05 33.84
C THR A 797 -18.33 16.07 33.42
N ALA A 798 -18.84 15.26 34.34
CA ALA A 798 -19.93 14.31 34.00
C ALA A 798 -21.22 14.99 33.49
N THR A 799 -21.41 16.28 33.72
CA THR A 799 -22.64 17.02 33.39
C THR A 799 -22.43 18.25 32.51
N ASN A 800 -21.22 18.69 32.34
CA ASN A 800 -20.90 19.87 31.50
C ASN A 800 -19.58 19.65 30.75
N PHE A 801 -19.46 20.30 29.61
CA PHE A 801 -18.21 20.48 28.93
C PHE A 801 -18.12 21.87 28.30
N THR A 802 -16.92 22.36 28.04
CA THR A 802 -16.69 23.66 27.40
C THR A 802 -15.83 23.50 26.15
N PHE A 803 -16.01 24.43 25.22
CA PHE A 803 -15.12 24.63 24.08
C PHE A 803 -14.94 26.13 23.79
N ASP A 804 -13.85 26.47 23.15
CA ASP A 804 -13.56 27.85 22.78
C ASP A 804 -14.20 28.19 21.43
N ALA A 805 -14.91 29.32 21.37
CA ALA A 805 -15.45 29.85 20.12
C ALA A 805 -15.60 31.39 20.23
N THR A 806 -15.39 32.07 19.11
CA THR A 806 -15.63 33.50 19.06
C THR A 806 -17.14 33.79 18.95
N ILE A 807 -17.73 34.18 20.05
CA ILE A 807 -19.16 34.47 20.13
C ILE A 807 -19.37 36.01 20.07
N PRO A 808 -20.14 36.51 19.09
CA PRO A 808 -20.32 37.96 18.91
C PRO A 808 -20.86 38.68 20.17
N THR A 809 -21.76 37.99 20.88
CA THR A 809 -22.35 38.56 22.09
C THR A 809 -22.49 37.48 23.16
N ALA A 810 -21.98 37.71 24.36
CA ALA A 810 -22.17 36.76 25.45
C ALA A 810 -23.69 36.53 25.72
N THR A 811 -24.06 35.25 25.91
CA THR A 811 -25.45 34.91 26.22
C THR A 811 -25.85 35.40 27.61
N THR A 812 -27.11 35.71 27.79
CA THR A 812 -27.64 36.18 29.08
C THR A 812 -28.63 35.15 29.66
N GLY A 813 -28.88 35.21 30.94
CA GLY A 813 -29.92 34.42 31.63
C GLY A 813 -29.76 32.92 31.43
N ALA A 814 -30.80 32.27 30.91
CA ALA A 814 -30.86 30.85 30.69
C ALA A 814 -30.08 30.38 29.43
N GLY A 815 -29.42 31.29 28.69
CA GLY A 815 -28.69 30.95 27.47
C GLY A 815 -29.59 30.74 26.26
N CYS A 816 -29.09 29.91 25.31
CA CYS A 816 -29.77 29.62 24.05
C CYS A 816 -30.89 28.58 24.23
N THR A 817 -31.82 28.53 23.28
CA THR A 817 -32.83 27.46 23.24
C THR A 817 -32.18 26.14 22.75
N VAL A 818 -32.43 25.05 23.51
CA VAL A 818 -31.84 23.75 23.28
C VAL A 818 -32.85 22.64 23.00
N THR A 819 -34.09 22.98 22.68
CA THR A 819 -35.12 21.98 22.37
C THR A 819 -34.72 21.15 21.17
N GLY A 820 -34.40 19.87 21.41
CA GLY A 820 -33.90 19.00 20.36
C GLY A 820 -32.42 19.17 20.00
N ALA A 821 -31.67 20.01 20.73
CA ALA A 821 -30.24 20.16 20.52
C ALA A 821 -29.48 18.89 20.95
N THR A 822 -28.47 18.55 20.18
CA THR A 822 -27.62 17.40 20.42
C THR A 822 -26.16 17.77 20.25
N ALA A 823 -25.30 17.14 21.02
CA ALA A 823 -23.87 17.13 20.75
C ALA A 823 -23.42 15.70 20.40
N THR A 824 -22.60 15.60 19.40
CA THR A 824 -21.97 14.32 19.03
C THR A 824 -20.47 14.48 19.08
N GLY A 825 -19.74 13.46 19.56
CA GLY A 825 -18.30 13.56 19.64
C GLY A 825 -17.63 12.38 20.33
N GLY A 826 -16.33 12.44 20.42
CA GLY A 826 -15.52 11.42 21.07
C GLY A 826 -14.03 11.65 20.83
N PRO A 827 -13.20 10.67 21.20
CA PRO A 827 -11.78 10.73 20.99
C PRO A 827 -11.38 10.43 19.55
N ASP A 828 -10.28 11.03 19.14
CA ASP A 828 -9.54 10.69 17.94
C ASP A 828 -8.37 9.81 18.33
N TYR A 829 -8.20 8.65 17.66
CA TYR A 829 -7.19 7.65 18.00
C TYR A 829 -6.19 7.45 16.89
N LEU A 830 -4.92 7.37 17.26
CA LEU A 830 -3.85 6.93 16.39
C LEU A 830 -3.37 5.54 16.81
N PHE A 831 -3.34 4.61 15.88
CA PHE A 831 -2.80 3.26 16.07
C PHE A 831 -1.42 3.17 15.44
N VAL A 832 -0.47 2.63 16.18
CA VAL A 832 0.91 2.43 15.72
C VAL A 832 1.50 1.18 16.34
N GLY A 833 2.16 0.38 15.53
CA GLY A 833 2.95 -0.77 15.97
C GLY A 833 4.42 -0.44 15.98
N MET A 834 5.13 -0.94 16.98
CA MET A 834 6.55 -0.67 17.16
C MET A 834 7.33 -1.95 17.42
N ASN A 835 8.47 -2.08 16.75
CA ASN A 835 9.41 -3.16 16.99
C ASN A 835 10.46 -2.68 18.00
N GLU A 836 10.15 -2.79 19.25
CA GLU A 836 11.05 -2.47 20.37
C GLU A 836 11.04 -3.58 21.40
N ASN A 837 11.78 -3.44 22.48
CA ASN A 837 11.81 -4.42 23.57
C ASN A 837 11.16 -3.84 24.86
N PRO A 838 9.94 -4.22 25.24
CA PRO A 838 9.03 -5.12 24.50
C PRO A 838 8.39 -4.47 23.27
N SER A 839 8.23 -5.24 22.17
CA SER A 839 7.49 -4.79 20.98
C SER A 839 6.00 -4.70 21.28
N ALA A 840 5.35 -3.62 20.86
CA ALA A 840 3.96 -3.37 21.25
C ALA A 840 3.14 -2.68 20.15
N VAL A 841 1.82 -2.79 20.28
CA VAL A 841 0.83 -1.93 19.61
C VAL A 841 0.44 -0.82 20.59
N TYR A 842 0.51 0.39 20.12
CA TYR A 842 0.12 1.57 20.86
C TYR A 842 -1.16 2.16 20.30
N THR A 843 -2.02 2.59 21.20
CA THR A 843 -3.15 3.45 20.88
C THR A 843 -2.90 4.79 21.52
N LEU A 844 -2.88 5.82 20.74
CA LEU A 844 -2.64 7.18 21.17
C LEU A 844 -3.91 7.98 20.98
N LEU A 845 -4.27 8.80 21.97
CA LEU A 845 -5.31 9.81 21.83
C LEU A 845 -4.69 11.02 21.13
N LEU A 846 -5.24 11.39 19.99
CA LEU A 846 -4.90 12.63 19.34
C LEU A 846 -5.61 13.78 20.10
N PRO A 847 -4.87 14.68 20.73
CA PRO A 847 -5.45 15.87 21.29
C PRO A 847 -5.84 16.83 20.17
N GLY A 848 -7.06 17.26 20.15
CA GLY A 848 -7.42 18.42 19.35
C GLY A 848 -6.61 19.62 19.84
N SER A 849 -5.72 20.14 18.99
CA SER A 849 -4.80 21.25 19.22
C SER A 849 -4.24 21.37 20.64
N LEU A 850 -3.10 20.77 20.88
CA LEU A 850 -2.30 21.03 22.06
C LEU A 850 -1.40 22.25 21.83
N LEU A 851 -1.93 23.40 21.98
CA LEU A 851 -1.16 24.54 22.46
C LEU A 851 -0.89 24.33 23.95
N VAL A 852 0.04 23.44 24.32
CA VAL A 852 0.58 23.40 25.66
C VAL A 852 1.64 24.51 25.76
N ALA A 853 1.16 25.68 26.10
CA ALA A 853 2.02 26.66 26.73
C ALA A 853 2.52 26.06 28.05
N SER A 854 3.67 25.46 28.05
CA SER A 854 4.48 24.98 29.17
C SER A 854 4.79 23.49 29.15
N GLY A 855 5.73 23.06 28.32
CA GLY A 855 6.79 22.15 28.72
C GLY A 855 6.48 20.72 29.20
N LEU A 856 5.25 20.28 29.28
CA LEU A 856 4.88 18.92 29.63
C LEU A 856 4.04 18.31 28.51
N PRO A 857 4.46 17.19 27.93
CA PRO A 857 3.62 16.46 26.98
C PRO A 857 2.38 15.97 27.71
N PRO A 858 1.22 15.89 27.02
CA PRO A 858 0.12 15.11 27.54
C PRO A 858 0.63 13.69 27.72
N THR A 859 0.43 13.15 28.90
CA THR A 859 0.60 11.73 29.13
C THR A 859 -0.44 11.02 28.26
N MET A 860 -0.02 10.55 27.10
CA MET A 860 -0.83 9.65 26.32
C MET A 860 -1.07 8.40 27.16
N PRO A 861 -2.29 8.00 27.43
CA PRO A 861 -2.54 6.74 28.06
C PRO A 861 -2.17 5.65 27.05
N VAL A 862 -0.97 5.13 27.20
CA VAL A 862 -0.52 3.93 26.51
C VAL A 862 -1.30 2.77 27.14
N SER A 863 -2.28 2.24 26.46
CA SER A 863 -2.81 0.92 26.81
C SER A 863 -1.89 -0.12 26.17
N ASN A 864 -0.86 -0.48 26.91
CA ASN A 864 0.06 -1.55 26.54
C ASN A 864 -0.64 -2.89 26.81
N THR A 865 -1.06 -3.60 25.77
CA THR A 865 -1.90 -4.78 25.94
C THR A 865 -1.36 -6.05 25.35
N ALA A 866 -0.40 -6.00 24.47
CA ALA A 866 0.17 -7.22 23.90
C ALA A 866 1.60 -6.98 23.42
N ASP A 867 2.53 -7.74 23.98
CA ASP A 867 3.85 -7.91 23.39
C ASP A 867 3.70 -8.55 22.02
N VAL A 868 3.95 -7.77 20.96
CA VAL A 868 3.93 -8.24 19.58
C VAL A 868 5.37 -8.39 19.12
N ALA A 869 5.92 -9.60 19.19
CA ALA A 869 7.30 -9.86 18.84
C ALA A 869 7.62 -9.33 17.43
N GLY A 870 8.69 -8.54 17.32
CA GLY A 870 9.13 -7.94 16.07
C GLY A 870 8.31 -6.75 15.58
N GLY A 871 7.26 -6.33 16.29
CA GLY A 871 6.34 -5.29 15.86
C GLY A 871 5.20 -5.80 14.96
N THR A 872 4.50 -4.89 14.34
CA THR A 872 3.34 -5.20 13.50
C THR A 872 3.53 -4.75 12.06
N SER A 873 2.82 -5.39 11.15
CA SER A 873 2.52 -4.84 9.82
C SER A 873 1.70 -3.54 9.95
N ALA A 874 1.35 -2.91 8.85
CA ALA A 874 0.30 -1.90 8.83
C ALA A 874 -1.03 -2.47 9.36
N MET A 875 -1.88 -1.60 9.93
CA MET A 875 -3.13 -1.98 10.59
C MET A 875 -4.33 -1.52 9.78
N VAL A 876 -5.33 -2.38 9.68
CA VAL A 876 -6.65 -2.02 9.16
C VAL A 876 -7.61 -1.87 10.34
N VAL A 877 -8.31 -0.75 10.40
CA VAL A 877 -9.33 -0.48 11.41
C VAL A 877 -10.70 -0.89 10.88
N ASP A 878 -11.47 -1.56 11.71
CA ASP A 878 -12.85 -1.93 11.50
C ASP A 878 -13.67 -1.35 12.64
N ASN A 879 -14.49 -0.36 12.36
CA ASN A 879 -15.37 0.27 13.37
C ASN A 879 -16.77 0.51 12.81
N ASP A 880 -17.31 -0.45 12.09
CA ASP A 880 -18.60 -0.32 11.43
C ASP A 880 -19.78 -0.43 12.40
N SER A 881 -19.57 -0.97 13.62
CA SER A 881 -20.72 -1.31 14.49
C SER A 881 -20.36 -1.35 15.97
N THR A 882 -21.37 -1.08 16.80
CA THR A 882 -21.34 -1.26 18.25
C THR A 882 -21.58 -2.73 18.68
N ALA A 883 -21.72 -3.66 17.74
CA ALA A 883 -21.86 -5.06 18.06
C ALA A 883 -20.59 -5.59 18.74
N GLY A 884 -20.75 -6.58 19.61
CA GLY A 884 -19.63 -7.15 20.36
C GLY A 884 -18.51 -7.60 19.43
N GLN A 885 -17.30 -7.07 19.65
CA GLN A 885 -16.08 -7.35 18.90
C GLN A 885 -16.09 -6.87 17.44
N ALA A 886 -16.97 -5.94 17.07
CA ALA A 886 -17.01 -5.36 15.73
C ALA A 886 -16.10 -4.14 15.56
N SER A 887 -15.62 -3.55 16.66
CA SER A 887 -14.66 -2.44 16.62
C SER A 887 -13.27 -2.97 16.92
N SER A 888 -12.43 -3.07 15.88
CA SER A 888 -11.22 -3.87 15.94
C SER A 888 -10.13 -3.34 15.02
N ILE A 889 -8.91 -3.77 15.28
CA ILE A 889 -7.78 -3.61 14.36
C ILE A 889 -7.26 -4.98 13.95
N TYR A 890 -6.83 -5.09 12.69
CA TYR A 890 -6.25 -6.29 12.10
C TYR A 890 -4.83 -6.02 11.62
N PHE A 891 -3.89 -6.91 11.93
CA PHE A 891 -2.51 -6.81 11.49
C PHE A 891 -1.81 -8.18 11.51
N GLY A 892 -0.65 -8.26 10.87
CA GLY A 892 0.27 -9.39 10.96
C GLY A 892 1.42 -9.12 11.92
N THR A 893 1.94 -10.14 12.58
CA THR A 893 3.20 -10.04 13.36
C THR A 893 4.41 -10.03 12.42
N LEU A 894 5.45 -9.27 12.77
CA LEU A 894 6.71 -9.22 12.00
C LEU A 894 7.76 -10.22 12.50
N ALA A 895 7.51 -10.92 13.61
CA ALA A 895 8.32 -12.03 14.08
C ALA A 895 7.45 -13.13 14.68
N THR A 896 8.03 -14.29 14.88
CA THR A 896 7.36 -15.42 15.54
C THR A 896 7.13 -15.14 17.02
N SER A 897 5.98 -15.49 17.56
CA SER A 897 5.62 -15.15 18.95
C SER A 897 4.85 -16.27 19.64
N THR A 898 5.37 -16.74 20.77
CA THR A 898 4.64 -17.64 21.67
C THR A 898 3.52 -16.95 22.40
N THR A 899 3.68 -15.68 22.74
CA THR A 899 2.72 -14.93 23.56
C THR A 899 1.45 -14.62 22.79
N ILE A 900 1.58 -14.15 21.54
CA ILE A 900 0.44 -13.82 20.69
C ILE A 900 -0.07 -15.03 19.93
N CYS A 901 0.82 -15.79 19.30
CA CYS A 901 0.44 -16.89 18.40
C CYS A 901 0.16 -18.20 19.15
N GLY A 902 0.56 -18.32 20.40
CA GLY A 902 0.44 -19.56 21.16
C GLY A 902 1.39 -20.68 20.71
N THR A 903 2.27 -20.43 19.73
CA THR A 903 3.25 -21.39 19.21
C THR A 903 4.60 -20.74 18.99
N THR A 904 5.69 -21.50 19.14
CA THR A 904 7.06 -20.98 19.10
C THR A 904 7.63 -20.69 17.73
N SER A 905 6.93 -21.04 16.65
CA SER A 905 7.51 -21.08 15.30
C SER A 905 6.63 -20.50 14.21
N ALA A 906 5.65 -19.67 14.56
CA ALA A 906 4.73 -19.12 13.58
C ALA A 906 4.58 -17.61 13.69
N TYR A 907 4.40 -16.98 12.56
CA TYR A 907 3.84 -15.62 12.42
C TYR A 907 2.32 -15.70 12.47
N CYS A 908 1.66 -14.60 12.85
CA CYS A 908 0.21 -14.62 13.04
C CYS A 908 -0.50 -13.45 12.39
N ALA A 909 -1.71 -13.73 11.90
CA ALA A 909 -2.78 -12.79 11.76
C ALA A 909 -3.40 -12.52 13.13
N VAL A 910 -3.60 -11.27 13.50
CA VAL A 910 -4.07 -10.86 14.82
C VAL A 910 -5.24 -9.91 14.69
N LYS A 911 -6.23 -10.10 15.54
CA LYS A 911 -7.31 -9.16 15.79
C LYS A 911 -7.29 -8.71 17.24
N LEU A 912 -7.28 -7.37 17.42
CA LEU A 912 -7.48 -6.76 18.72
C LEU A 912 -8.78 -5.95 18.71
N THR A 913 -9.60 -6.13 19.73
CA THR A 913 -10.72 -5.23 20.00
C THR A 913 -10.32 -4.24 21.10
N GLN A 914 -10.63 -2.98 20.88
CA GLN A 914 -10.45 -1.93 21.86
C GLN A 914 -11.80 -1.51 22.44
N ALA A 915 -11.93 -1.59 23.76
CA ALA A 915 -13.18 -1.21 24.43
C ALA A 915 -13.58 0.25 24.18
N ALA A 916 -12.64 1.10 23.81
CA ALA A 916 -12.89 2.50 23.48
C ALA A 916 -13.39 2.72 22.04
N LEU A 917 -13.21 1.76 21.14
CA LEU A 917 -13.79 1.78 19.79
C LEU A 917 -15.28 1.39 19.79
N GLN A 918 -15.83 0.91 20.90
CA GLN A 918 -17.25 0.50 21.03
C GLN A 918 -18.16 1.63 21.47
#